data_c9b194d02a9e6fc15b4f16efc489fa26
#
_entry.id   c9b194d02a9e6fc15b4f16efc489fa26
#
_cell.length_a   1.000
_cell.length_b   1.000
_cell.length_c   1.000
_cell.angle_alpha   90.00
_cell.angle_beta   90.00
_cell.angle_gamma   90.00
#
_symmetry.space_group_name_H-M   'P 1'
#
loop_
_entity.id
_entity.type
_entity.pdbx_description
1 polymer ?
#
loop_
_entity_poly.entity_id
_entity_poly.type
_entity_poly.pdbx_seq_one_letter_code
_entity_poly.pdbx_strand_id
1 'polypeptide(L)'
;MKKLARAIVKMRRLILIAAVLLLIPAAVGAIATPINYDILSYLPQELDSRVGQLLLETDFHLASTNMITVEGMPTNELLAMKAEIDEVPDVLNTFWLSDVLDPAVPTEMLPADVQQFMFGKNDSTILIVQLGGSSVSEETMQAVAQIKKILRKDCFFGGISVILSDTKELVMGEMPWYVLCAVGGCLLVLFLSLESWLTPFLFMLGLLFPLVYNFGTNIFLGQVCFITASLAAVLQLGVTMDFSIFLLHRYDEEKKLCASNEEAMENAICKTMSAITASSLTTIAGFLALCAMQLTLGADLGIVMAKGVALGVICTIVILPSLILFFDQWVEKYRHRTFIPKLTRLSHFVSKHPMPVVVVFVLLMIPFGLAQSRTDIYYNIFAALPQDMPGIVGTNKLGEDFGMMTNHFILVREELTASQVSTLCDEIKEVDGITQVVSLDSITGPGFETELLPDELMNIAQNGGYKLILANGRYKSGSDALNAQVDELVRLVKEADPEGLVTGEGAMMKDLVEIADEDFKNVNIWSIAAVLVIIALSFRSLSVPVLLVASIEAAIAINMGIPYFIDDSLPFIASIVIGTIQLGATVDYSILMTTRYREERLALRSPKAAAQQALEHCSQSILTSGLTFFAATFGVAAISKVELLESICRLISRGALISMVVILLVLPAGLMLLDGLICRTTYHWLNAPNAAKE
;
A
#
# COMPACT_ATOMS: atom_id res chain seq x y z
N MET A 1 -8.43 30.78 19.39
CA MET A 1 -7.25 30.70 18.50
C MET A 1 -6.11 31.61 18.96
N LYS A 2 -6.28 32.91 19.15
CA LYS A 2 -5.21 33.82 19.61
C LYS A 2 -4.52 33.40 20.91
N LYS A 3 -5.26 32.88 21.93
CA LYS A 3 -4.69 32.40 23.20
C LYS A 3 -3.75 31.21 22.98
N LEU A 4 -4.13 30.28 22.10
CA LEU A 4 -3.30 29.10 21.76
C LEU A 4 -2.03 29.51 21.02
N ALA A 5 -2.15 30.34 19.97
CA ALA A 5 -1.02 30.82 19.19
C ALA A 5 0.01 31.54 20.10
N ARG A 6 -0.48 32.43 20.99
CA ARG A 6 0.38 33.10 21.99
C ARG A 6 1.05 32.13 22.96
N ALA A 7 0.34 31.09 23.42
CA ALA A 7 0.93 30.05 24.28
C ALA A 7 2.05 29.30 23.57
N ILE A 8 1.84 28.90 22.30
CA ILE A 8 2.87 28.21 21.47
C ILE A 8 4.12 29.07 21.35
N VAL A 9 3.97 30.34 20.95
CA VAL A 9 5.11 31.25 20.76
C VAL A 9 5.87 31.49 22.08
N LYS A 10 5.14 31.68 23.20
CA LYS A 10 5.73 31.94 24.54
C LYS A 10 6.46 30.69 25.07
N MET A 11 5.92 29.48 24.83
CA MET A 11 6.45 28.24 25.40
C MET A 11 7.37 27.49 24.42
N ARG A 12 7.84 28.13 23.32
CA ARG A 12 8.60 27.51 22.24
C ARG A 12 9.76 26.61 22.68
N ARG A 13 10.54 27.03 23.70
CA ARG A 13 11.65 26.23 24.22
C ARG A 13 11.17 24.95 24.92
N LEU A 14 10.11 25.06 25.73
CA LEU A 14 9.52 23.91 26.41
C LEU A 14 8.92 22.92 25.42
N ILE A 15 8.25 23.41 24.37
CA ILE A 15 7.69 22.61 23.29
C ILE A 15 8.79 21.81 22.57
N LEU A 16 9.92 22.45 22.22
CA LEU A 16 11.04 21.76 21.57
C LEU A 16 11.65 20.68 22.49
N ILE A 17 11.83 20.97 23.77
CA ILE A 17 12.35 19.99 24.73
C ILE A 17 11.38 18.82 24.85
N ALA A 18 10.09 19.07 25.01
CA ALA A 18 9.06 18.02 25.11
C ALA A 18 8.99 17.18 23.82
N ALA A 19 9.08 17.84 22.66
CA ALA A 19 9.09 17.14 21.35
C ALA A 19 10.29 16.21 21.24
N VAL A 20 11.49 16.64 21.62
CA VAL A 20 12.70 15.79 21.59
C VAL A 20 12.58 14.64 22.59
N LEU A 21 12.05 14.86 23.78
CA LEU A 21 11.85 13.80 24.79
C LEU A 21 10.85 12.74 24.30
N LEU A 22 9.79 13.14 23.59
CA LEU A 22 8.81 12.22 23.01
C LEU A 22 9.34 11.38 21.84
N LEU A 23 10.46 11.78 21.22
CA LEU A 23 11.11 10.95 20.19
C LEU A 23 11.63 9.62 20.76
N ILE A 24 12.05 9.59 22.02
CA ILE A 24 12.62 8.37 22.64
C ILE A 24 11.58 7.24 22.68
N PRO A 25 10.41 7.39 23.36
CA PRO A 25 9.41 6.33 23.36
C PRO A 25 8.85 6.04 21.96
N ALA A 26 8.75 7.04 21.10
CA ALA A 26 8.31 6.83 19.73
C ALA A 26 9.30 5.99 18.91
N ALA A 27 10.61 6.22 19.05
CA ALA A 27 11.63 5.40 18.40
C ALA A 27 11.61 3.94 18.90
N VAL A 28 11.43 3.74 20.21
CA VAL A 28 11.28 2.38 20.77
C VAL A 28 10.03 1.69 20.21
N GLY A 29 8.89 2.39 20.14
CA GLY A 29 7.67 1.84 19.55
C GLY A 29 7.82 1.52 18.06
N ALA A 30 8.54 2.35 17.30
CA ALA A 30 8.79 2.10 15.88
C ALA A 30 9.63 0.84 15.63
N ILE A 31 10.63 0.59 16.48
CA ILE A 31 11.48 -0.62 16.38
C ILE A 31 10.70 -1.87 16.85
N ALA A 32 9.84 -1.71 17.83
CA ALA A 32 9.08 -2.82 18.42
C ALA A 32 7.83 -3.21 17.60
N THR A 33 7.43 -2.43 16.59
CA THR A 33 6.25 -2.74 15.77
C THR A 33 6.60 -3.81 14.73
N PRO A 34 5.96 -4.99 14.74
CA PRO A 34 6.16 -6.02 13.72
C PRO A 34 5.68 -5.56 12.34
N ILE A 35 6.41 -5.95 11.30
CA ILE A 35 6.02 -5.71 9.90
C ILE A 35 5.56 -7.03 9.30
N ASN A 36 4.34 -7.05 8.77
CA ASN A 36 3.77 -8.21 8.10
C ASN A 36 4.04 -8.12 6.58
N TYR A 37 4.60 -9.18 6.01
CA TYR A 37 4.96 -9.28 4.60
C TYR A 37 3.93 -10.10 3.79
N ASP A 38 3.00 -10.79 4.46
CA ASP A 38 1.95 -11.58 3.81
C ASP A 38 0.68 -10.75 3.56
N ILE A 39 0.42 -10.43 2.30
CA ILE A 39 -0.77 -9.69 1.89
C ILE A 39 -2.05 -10.55 2.01
N LEU A 40 -1.94 -11.88 1.81
CA LEU A 40 -3.09 -12.78 1.89
C LEU A 40 -3.64 -12.90 3.31
N SER A 41 -2.81 -12.63 4.32
CA SER A 41 -3.26 -12.58 5.72
C SER A 41 -4.25 -11.44 6.03
N TYR A 42 -4.37 -10.46 5.13
CA TYR A 42 -5.32 -9.35 5.24
C TYR A 42 -6.71 -9.65 4.63
N LEU A 43 -6.92 -10.84 4.07
CA LEU A 43 -8.24 -11.31 3.66
C LEU A 43 -9.20 -11.40 4.86
N PRO A 44 -10.51 -11.17 4.67
CA PRO A 44 -11.53 -11.38 5.71
C PRO A 44 -11.45 -12.80 6.30
N GLN A 45 -11.57 -12.88 7.62
CA GLN A 45 -11.41 -14.15 8.35
C GLN A 45 -12.58 -15.12 8.15
N GLU A 46 -13.70 -14.63 7.64
CA GLU A 46 -14.93 -15.41 7.41
C GLU A 46 -14.90 -16.23 6.10
N LEU A 47 -13.93 -15.99 5.24
CA LEU A 47 -13.80 -16.69 3.96
C LEU A 47 -13.40 -18.15 4.16
N ASP A 48 -14.03 -19.05 3.42
CA ASP A 48 -13.73 -20.49 3.49
C ASP A 48 -12.25 -20.78 3.25
N SER A 49 -11.62 -20.10 2.29
CA SER A 49 -10.17 -20.24 2.04
C SER A 49 -9.32 -19.80 3.23
N ARG A 50 -9.73 -18.74 3.93
CA ARG A 50 -9.01 -18.24 5.11
C ARG A 50 -9.23 -19.11 6.33
N VAL A 51 -10.45 -19.61 6.56
CA VAL A 51 -10.76 -20.58 7.61
C VAL A 51 -9.96 -21.87 7.40
N GLY A 52 -9.93 -22.39 6.18
CA GLY A 52 -9.12 -23.56 5.84
C GLY A 52 -7.62 -23.33 6.06
N GLN A 53 -7.11 -22.15 5.69
CA GLN A 53 -5.71 -21.79 5.93
C GLN A 53 -5.38 -21.77 7.44
N LEU A 54 -6.30 -21.25 8.27
CA LEU A 54 -6.10 -21.23 9.72
C LEU A 54 -6.07 -22.66 10.29
N LEU A 55 -6.93 -23.57 9.82
CA LEU A 55 -6.90 -24.99 10.22
C LEU A 55 -5.60 -25.65 9.80
N LEU A 56 -5.07 -25.35 8.60
CA LEU A 56 -3.77 -25.83 8.18
C LEU A 56 -2.63 -25.34 9.08
N GLU A 57 -2.75 -24.11 9.61
CA GLU A 57 -1.78 -23.51 10.54
C GLU A 57 -1.85 -24.14 11.93
N THR A 58 -3.07 -24.24 12.50
CA THR A 58 -3.25 -24.59 13.92
C THR A 58 -3.26 -26.09 14.18
N ASP A 59 -3.95 -26.85 13.30
CA ASP A 59 -4.24 -28.25 13.54
C ASP A 59 -3.29 -29.16 12.74
N PHE A 60 -3.10 -28.86 11.46
CA PHE A 60 -2.24 -29.69 10.60
C PHE A 60 -0.75 -29.28 10.62
N HIS A 61 -0.42 -28.07 11.05
CA HIS A 61 0.93 -27.48 10.98
C HIS A 61 1.56 -27.53 9.58
N LEU A 62 0.74 -27.43 8.53
CA LEU A 62 1.14 -27.53 7.12
C LEU A 62 1.22 -26.18 6.40
N ALA A 63 0.76 -25.08 7.01
CA ALA A 63 0.72 -23.77 6.36
C ALA A 63 2.12 -23.24 5.99
N SER A 64 3.16 -23.69 6.70
CA SER A 64 4.57 -23.32 6.43
C SER A 64 5.34 -24.47 5.79
N THR A 65 4.66 -25.28 4.96
CA THR A 65 5.34 -26.33 4.20
C THR A 65 5.98 -25.74 2.95
N ASN A 66 7.28 -25.99 2.79
CA ASN A 66 8.07 -25.52 1.67
C ASN A 66 8.76 -26.71 1.01
N MET A 67 9.20 -26.57 -0.24
CA MET A 67 9.79 -27.66 -1.00
C MET A 67 11.15 -27.26 -1.55
N ILE A 68 12.11 -28.18 -1.48
CA ILE A 68 13.42 -28.02 -2.08
C ILE A 68 13.53 -28.98 -3.26
N THR A 69 13.64 -28.42 -4.46
CA THR A 69 14.02 -29.20 -5.66
C THR A 69 15.52 -29.41 -5.66
N VAL A 70 15.95 -30.64 -5.75
CA VAL A 70 17.37 -31.04 -5.81
C VAL A 70 17.64 -31.71 -7.15
N GLU A 71 18.60 -31.21 -7.93
CA GLU A 71 18.98 -31.76 -9.24
C GLU A 71 20.28 -32.53 -9.17
N GLY A 72 20.29 -33.74 -9.69
CA GLY A 72 21.50 -34.56 -9.94
C GLY A 72 22.41 -34.83 -8.73
N MET A 73 21.90 -34.71 -7.49
CA MET A 73 22.67 -34.89 -6.28
C MET A 73 22.74 -36.39 -5.88
N PRO A 74 23.90 -36.92 -5.54
CA PRO A 74 24.02 -38.27 -5.00
C PRO A 74 23.22 -38.48 -3.70
N THR A 75 22.58 -39.63 -3.53
CA THR A 75 21.69 -39.94 -2.40
C THR A 75 22.39 -39.73 -1.03
N ASN A 76 23.65 -40.05 -0.92
CA ASN A 76 24.44 -39.89 0.33
C ASN A 76 24.62 -38.39 0.69
N GLU A 77 24.81 -37.51 -0.30
CA GLU A 77 24.94 -36.07 -0.08
C GLU A 77 23.58 -35.46 0.25
N LEU A 78 22.52 -35.93 -0.39
CA LEU A 78 21.15 -35.50 -0.12
C LEU A 78 20.73 -35.87 1.31
N LEU A 79 21.01 -37.09 1.76
CA LEU A 79 20.74 -37.51 3.14
C LEU A 79 21.54 -36.72 4.17
N ALA A 80 22.80 -36.39 3.87
CA ALA A 80 23.60 -35.52 4.73
C ALA A 80 23.01 -34.11 4.81
N MET A 81 22.61 -33.54 3.68
CA MET A 81 21.93 -32.22 3.63
C MET A 81 20.59 -32.24 4.38
N LYS A 82 19.78 -33.31 4.22
CA LYS A 82 18.54 -33.50 4.97
C LYS A 82 18.80 -33.47 6.47
N ALA A 83 19.79 -34.22 6.95
CA ALA A 83 20.14 -34.23 8.36
C ALA A 83 20.61 -32.88 8.89
N GLU A 84 21.37 -32.09 8.09
CA GLU A 84 21.73 -30.70 8.42
C GLU A 84 20.51 -29.80 8.52
N ILE A 85 19.48 -29.99 7.67
CA ILE A 85 18.25 -29.23 7.66
C ILE A 85 17.38 -29.58 8.89
N ASP A 86 17.29 -30.86 9.26
CA ASP A 86 16.53 -31.32 10.43
C ASP A 86 17.09 -30.76 11.76
N GLU A 87 18.36 -30.35 11.80
CA GLU A 87 18.96 -29.67 12.97
C GLU A 87 18.62 -28.19 13.09
N VAL A 88 17.99 -27.58 12.05
CA VAL A 88 17.63 -26.15 12.07
C VAL A 88 16.46 -25.92 13.03
N PRO A 89 16.57 -24.96 13.97
CA PRO A 89 15.43 -24.59 14.82
C PRO A 89 14.18 -24.22 14.00
N ASP A 90 13.00 -24.61 14.47
CA ASP A 90 11.69 -24.45 13.81
C ASP A 90 11.42 -25.42 12.64
N VAL A 91 12.38 -26.23 12.23
CA VAL A 91 12.12 -27.37 11.33
C VAL A 91 11.51 -28.50 12.17
N LEU A 92 10.26 -28.86 11.85
CA LEU A 92 9.60 -30.01 12.50
C LEU A 92 10.07 -31.30 11.90
N ASN A 93 10.02 -31.40 10.58
CA ASN A 93 10.41 -32.58 9.82
C ASN A 93 10.85 -32.17 8.41
N THR A 94 11.80 -32.92 7.86
CA THR A 94 12.13 -32.91 6.44
C THR A 94 11.81 -34.26 5.85
N PHE A 95 10.83 -34.33 4.96
CA PHE A 95 10.39 -35.58 4.34
C PHE A 95 11.06 -35.81 2.98
N TRP A 96 11.55 -37.01 2.79
CA TRP A 96 12.04 -37.53 1.53
C TRP A 96 11.67 -39.02 1.39
N LEU A 97 11.92 -39.60 0.23
CA LEU A 97 11.60 -40.99 -0.05
C LEU A 97 12.17 -41.98 1.00
N SER A 98 13.36 -41.67 1.58
CA SER A 98 13.97 -42.50 2.60
C SER A 98 13.20 -42.66 3.90
N ASP A 99 12.25 -41.77 4.17
CA ASP A 99 11.43 -41.82 5.39
C ASP A 99 10.24 -42.78 5.24
N VAL A 100 9.91 -43.16 3.99
CA VAL A 100 8.81 -44.08 3.66
C VAL A 100 9.30 -45.39 3.14
N LEU A 101 10.43 -45.41 2.41
CA LEU A 101 10.97 -46.59 1.74
C LEU A 101 12.50 -46.63 1.86
N ASP A 102 13.06 -47.87 1.92
CA ASP A 102 14.50 -48.03 1.87
C ASP A 102 15.04 -47.46 0.54
N PRO A 103 16.04 -46.56 0.58
CA PRO A 103 16.65 -45.97 -0.63
C PRO A 103 17.23 -46.98 -1.61
N ALA A 104 17.44 -48.24 -1.18
CA ALA A 104 17.89 -49.34 -2.04
C ALA A 104 16.78 -49.91 -2.95
N VAL A 105 15.50 -49.51 -2.77
CA VAL A 105 14.40 -49.92 -3.65
C VAL A 105 14.51 -49.15 -4.98
N PRO A 106 14.61 -49.88 -6.12
CA PRO A 106 14.64 -49.24 -7.43
C PRO A 106 13.40 -48.34 -7.67
N THR A 107 13.61 -47.15 -8.17
CA THR A 107 12.52 -46.18 -8.42
C THR A 107 11.41 -46.69 -9.32
N GLU A 108 11.73 -47.64 -10.25
CA GLU A 108 10.76 -48.28 -11.15
C GLU A 108 9.77 -49.20 -10.43
N MET A 109 10.03 -49.57 -9.18
CA MET A 109 9.12 -50.42 -8.37
C MET A 109 8.11 -49.59 -7.57
N LEU A 110 8.23 -48.26 -7.57
CA LEU A 110 7.32 -47.36 -6.87
C LEU A 110 5.99 -47.27 -7.64
N PRO A 111 4.84 -47.02 -6.94
CA PRO A 111 3.61 -46.63 -7.62
C PRO A 111 3.81 -45.38 -8.50
N ALA A 112 3.15 -45.36 -9.64
CA ALA A 112 3.33 -44.29 -10.64
C ALA A 112 3.06 -42.89 -10.04
N ASP A 113 2.09 -42.77 -9.14
CA ASP A 113 1.72 -41.53 -8.48
C ASP A 113 2.86 -41.04 -7.55
N VAL A 114 3.53 -41.96 -6.83
CA VAL A 114 4.68 -41.64 -5.96
C VAL A 114 5.89 -41.26 -6.80
N GLN A 115 6.14 -41.99 -7.93
CA GLN A 115 7.22 -41.63 -8.85
C GLN A 115 7.04 -40.20 -9.38
N GLN A 116 5.85 -39.87 -9.86
CA GLN A 116 5.52 -38.55 -10.43
C GLN A 116 5.60 -37.43 -9.38
N PHE A 117 5.30 -37.72 -8.11
CA PHE A 117 5.39 -36.77 -7.02
C PHE A 117 6.83 -36.50 -6.58
N MET A 118 7.64 -37.55 -6.44
CA MET A 118 8.97 -37.46 -5.86
C MET A 118 10.09 -37.18 -6.87
N PHE A 119 9.89 -37.56 -8.14
CA PHE A 119 10.89 -37.47 -9.20
C PHE A 119 10.38 -36.68 -10.39
N GLY A 120 11.09 -35.63 -10.72
CA GLY A 120 10.77 -34.74 -11.82
C GLY A 120 11.67 -34.92 -13.04
N LYS A 121 11.67 -33.94 -13.91
CA LYS A 121 12.59 -33.86 -15.05
C LYS A 121 14.03 -33.59 -14.57
N ASN A 122 15.01 -33.85 -15.44
CA ASN A 122 16.43 -33.54 -15.18
C ASN A 122 17.03 -34.27 -13.98
N ASP A 123 16.57 -35.47 -13.66
CA ASP A 123 17.02 -36.22 -12.48
C ASP A 123 16.83 -35.47 -11.16
N SER A 124 15.72 -34.71 -11.10
CA SER A 124 15.35 -33.92 -9.92
C SER A 124 14.49 -34.70 -8.94
N THR A 125 14.67 -34.41 -7.65
CA THR A 125 13.84 -34.94 -6.55
C THR A 125 13.40 -33.82 -5.62
N ILE A 126 12.33 -34.02 -4.84
CA ILE A 126 11.78 -33.07 -3.89
C ILE A 126 12.09 -33.48 -2.47
N LEU A 127 12.58 -32.52 -1.65
CA LEU A 127 12.50 -32.58 -0.19
C LEU A 127 11.39 -31.66 0.28
N ILE A 128 10.50 -32.17 1.13
CA ILE A 128 9.42 -31.40 1.75
C ILE A 128 9.89 -30.98 3.15
N VAL A 129 9.95 -29.69 3.39
CA VAL A 129 10.37 -29.10 4.67
C VAL A 129 9.15 -28.53 5.37
N GLN A 130 8.81 -29.08 6.52
CA GLN A 130 7.73 -28.61 7.38
C GLN A 130 8.29 -27.75 8.50
N LEU A 131 7.84 -26.50 8.60
CA LEU A 131 8.23 -25.56 9.64
C LEU A 131 7.12 -25.43 10.70
N GLY A 132 7.52 -25.18 11.96
CA GLY A 132 6.59 -25.19 13.10
C GLY A 132 5.78 -23.90 13.26
N GLY A 133 6.33 -22.77 12.83
CA GLY A 133 5.68 -21.48 12.92
C GLY A 133 4.73 -21.18 11.74
N SER A 134 4.00 -20.06 11.84
CA SER A 134 3.26 -19.56 10.67
C SER A 134 4.22 -19.06 9.59
N SER A 135 3.75 -18.97 8.34
CA SER A 135 4.56 -18.53 7.19
C SER A 135 5.24 -17.16 7.37
N VAL A 136 4.71 -16.32 8.27
CA VAL A 136 5.22 -14.95 8.56
C VAL A 136 5.93 -14.84 9.90
N SER A 137 6.03 -15.90 10.69
CA SER A 137 6.68 -15.83 12.00
C SER A 137 8.18 -15.55 11.88
N GLU A 138 8.74 -14.90 12.87
CA GLU A 138 10.18 -14.57 12.88
C GLU A 138 11.02 -15.84 12.95
N GLU A 139 10.55 -16.87 13.66
CA GLU A 139 11.16 -18.17 13.79
C GLU A 139 11.24 -18.86 12.42
N THR A 140 10.13 -18.94 11.69
CA THR A 140 10.06 -19.50 10.34
C THR A 140 10.99 -18.77 9.35
N MET A 141 11.00 -17.43 9.39
CA MET A 141 11.90 -16.65 8.52
C MET A 141 13.37 -16.88 8.84
N GLN A 142 13.71 -17.05 10.12
CA GLN A 142 15.08 -17.40 10.54
C GLN A 142 15.47 -18.80 10.12
N ALA A 143 14.56 -19.78 10.22
CA ALA A 143 14.78 -21.14 9.75
C ALA A 143 15.03 -21.16 8.23
N VAL A 144 14.17 -20.49 7.44
CA VAL A 144 14.36 -20.33 5.98
C VAL A 144 15.74 -19.73 5.65
N ALA A 145 16.14 -18.67 6.36
CA ALA A 145 17.45 -18.05 6.14
C ALA A 145 18.64 -18.96 6.52
N GLN A 146 18.47 -19.87 7.49
CA GLN A 146 19.48 -20.87 7.83
C GLN A 146 19.52 -22.00 6.80
N ILE A 147 18.37 -22.53 6.39
CA ILE A 147 18.27 -23.56 5.35
C ILE A 147 18.94 -23.09 4.06
N LYS A 148 18.71 -21.85 3.62
CA LYS A 148 19.35 -21.26 2.43
C LYS A 148 20.88 -21.32 2.48
N LYS A 149 21.50 -21.29 3.66
CA LYS A 149 22.96 -21.40 3.81
C LYS A 149 23.47 -22.85 3.75
N ILE A 150 22.60 -23.81 4.06
CA ILE A 150 22.89 -25.24 4.01
C ILE A 150 22.80 -25.76 2.57
N LEU A 151 21.88 -25.18 1.76
CA LEU A 151 21.62 -25.62 0.40
C LEU A 151 22.88 -25.60 -0.49
N ARG A 152 23.02 -26.64 -1.32
CA ARG A 152 24.08 -26.78 -2.34
C ARG A 152 23.65 -26.02 -3.61
N LYS A 153 24.57 -25.91 -4.58
CA LYS A 153 24.41 -25.10 -5.78
C LYS A 153 23.19 -25.50 -6.65
N ASP A 154 22.91 -26.81 -6.71
CA ASP A 154 21.84 -27.36 -7.57
C ASP A 154 20.56 -27.66 -6.77
N CYS A 155 20.31 -26.87 -5.73
CA CYS A 155 19.11 -26.92 -4.90
C CYS A 155 18.31 -25.63 -5.05
N PHE A 156 17.00 -25.76 -5.25
CA PHE A 156 16.08 -24.66 -5.45
C PHE A 156 14.98 -24.71 -4.39
N PHE A 157 14.95 -23.72 -3.52
CA PHE A 157 14.03 -23.67 -2.40
C PHE A 157 12.83 -22.82 -2.76
N GLY A 158 11.65 -23.43 -2.86
CA GLY A 158 10.37 -22.79 -3.22
C GLY A 158 9.34 -22.93 -2.10
N GLY A 159 8.33 -22.08 -2.16
CA GLY A 159 7.22 -22.03 -1.21
C GLY A 159 6.96 -20.62 -0.68
N ILE A 160 5.77 -20.44 -0.09
CA ILE A 160 5.30 -19.11 0.36
C ILE A 160 6.24 -18.50 1.41
N SER A 161 6.66 -19.28 2.43
CA SER A 161 7.53 -18.77 3.50
C SER A 161 8.89 -18.31 2.97
N VAL A 162 9.39 -18.97 1.92
CA VAL A 162 10.65 -18.60 1.25
C VAL A 162 10.50 -17.28 0.51
N ILE A 163 9.42 -17.11 -0.24
CA ILE A 163 9.11 -15.87 -0.98
C ILE A 163 8.92 -14.70 0.00
N LEU A 164 8.23 -14.92 1.12
CA LEU A 164 8.03 -13.89 2.15
C LEU A 164 9.34 -13.50 2.85
N SER A 165 10.22 -14.48 3.11
CA SER A 165 11.55 -14.23 3.66
C SER A 165 12.43 -13.41 2.70
N ASP A 166 12.41 -13.73 1.40
CA ASP A 166 13.11 -12.96 0.36
C ASP A 166 12.53 -11.54 0.24
N THR A 167 11.21 -11.41 0.28
CA THR A 167 10.52 -10.11 0.22
C THR A 167 10.92 -9.24 1.42
N LYS A 168 10.98 -9.82 2.63
CA LYS A 168 11.46 -9.13 3.83
C LYS A 168 12.88 -8.60 3.63
N GLU A 169 13.79 -9.45 3.17
CA GLU A 169 15.20 -9.08 2.95
C GLU A 169 15.33 -7.97 1.92
N LEU A 170 14.60 -8.06 0.81
CA LEU A 170 14.57 -7.07 -0.26
C LEU A 170 14.05 -5.72 0.26
N VAL A 171 12.86 -5.71 0.88
CA VAL A 171 12.22 -4.48 1.36
C VAL A 171 13.04 -3.81 2.46
N MET A 172 13.56 -4.58 3.42
CA MET A 172 14.41 -4.04 4.48
C MET A 172 15.72 -3.46 3.92
N GLY A 173 16.28 -4.05 2.87
CA GLY A 173 17.46 -3.53 2.17
C GLY A 173 17.18 -2.23 1.40
N GLU A 174 15.98 -2.08 0.83
CA GLU A 174 15.60 -0.91 0.02
C GLU A 174 15.02 0.24 0.83
N MET A 175 14.37 0.00 1.97
CA MET A 175 13.66 1.00 2.77
C MET A 175 14.52 2.23 3.16
N PRO A 176 15.79 2.09 3.58
CA PRO A 176 16.66 3.25 3.86
C PRO A 176 16.88 4.13 2.62
N TRP A 177 16.98 3.51 1.44
CA TRP A 177 17.15 4.22 0.17
C TRP A 177 15.88 4.98 -0.23
N TYR A 178 14.70 4.43 0.03
CA TYR A 178 13.44 5.13 -0.20
C TYR A 178 13.38 6.44 0.58
N VAL A 179 13.68 6.37 1.88
CA VAL A 179 13.69 7.56 2.74
C VAL A 179 14.75 8.55 2.29
N LEU A 180 15.96 8.08 1.97
CA LEU A 180 17.06 8.94 1.51
C LEU A 180 16.69 9.70 0.22
N CYS A 181 16.11 9.02 -0.76
CA CYS A 181 15.70 9.63 -2.02
C CYS A 181 14.53 10.59 -1.83
N ALA A 182 13.54 10.24 -1.00
CA ALA A 182 12.43 11.12 -0.68
C ALA A 182 12.92 12.40 0.00
N VAL A 183 13.76 12.30 1.02
CA VAL A 183 14.36 13.44 1.73
C VAL A 183 15.23 14.26 0.78
N GLY A 184 16.10 13.63 -0.01
CA GLY A 184 16.96 14.30 -0.99
C GLY A 184 16.18 15.06 -2.05
N GLY A 185 15.14 14.43 -2.62
CA GLY A 185 14.24 15.05 -3.58
C GLY A 185 13.47 16.23 -2.99
N CYS A 186 12.91 16.08 -1.80
CA CYS A 186 12.25 17.17 -1.06
C CYS A 186 13.21 18.34 -0.79
N LEU A 187 14.40 18.07 -0.29
CA LEU A 187 15.41 19.10 -0.05
C LEU A 187 15.76 19.87 -1.32
N LEU A 188 15.98 19.16 -2.43
CA LEU A 188 16.29 19.78 -3.73
C LEU A 188 15.18 20.76 -4.15
N VAL A 189 13.92 20.34 -4.12
CA VAL A 189 12.78 21.20 -4.46
C VAL A 189 12.67 22.39 -3.52
N LEU A 190 12.83 22.18 -2.22
CA LEU A 190 12.75 23.24 -1.22
C LEU A 190 13.89 24.26 -1.36
N PHE A 191 15.12 23.84 -1.69
CA PHE A 191 16.22 24.76 -1.98
C PHE A 191 15.94 25.66 -3.18
N LEU A 192 15.24 25.14 -4.18
CA LEU A 192 14.84 25.92 -5.35
C LEU A 192 13.67 26.87 -5.07
N SER A 193 12.83 26.52 -4.10
CA SER A 193 11.54 27.20 -3.84
C SER A 193 11.61 28.25 -2.75
N LEU A 194 12.35 27.99 -1.68
CA LEU A 194 12.39 28.85 -0.49
C LEU A 194 13.46 29.94 -0.60
N GLU A 195 13.32 30.99 0.19
CA GLU A 195 14.21 32.16 0.19
C GLU A 195 15.42 32.04 1.14
N SER A 196 15.66 30.87 1.72
CA SER A 196 16.82 30.68 2.63
C SER A 196 17.36 29.26 2.51
N TRP A 197 18.70 29.12 2.53
CA TRP A 197 19.39 27.83 2.51
C TRP A 197 19.15 26.98 3.77
N LEU A 198 18.79 27.60 4.89
CA LEU A 198 18.58 26.91 6.16
C LEU A 198 17.14 26.40 6.30
N THR A 199 16.16 27.07 5.74
CA THR A 199 14.73 26.74 5.89
C THR A 199 14.38 25.33 5.42
N PRO A 200 14.90 24.77 4.31
CA PRO A 200 14.68 23.38 3.91
C PRO A 200 15.08 22.37 4.99
N PHE A 201 16.20 22.56 5.64
CA PHE A 201 16.63 21.68 6.75
C PHE A 201 15.73 21.79 7.97
N LEU A 202 15.25 22.99 8.30
CA LEU A 202 14.29 23.18 9.40
C LEU A 202 12.96 22.48 9.10
N PHE A 203 12.53 22.47 7.84
CA PHE A 203 11.33 21.76 7.43
C PHE A 203 11.53 20.25 7.56
N MET A 204 12.64 19.70 7.05
CA MET A 204 12.94 18.28 7.20
C MET A 204 13.03 17.88 8.68
N LEU A 205 13.68 18.71 9.51
CA LEU A 205 13.72 18.48 10.95
C LEU A 205 12.31 18.54 11.57
N GLY A 206 11.47 19.49 11.15
CA GLY A 206 10.08 19.60 11.59
C GLY A 206 9.23 18.38 11.23
N LEU A 207 9.47 17.78 10.05
CA LEU A 207 8.77 16.60 9.56
C LEU A 207 9.29 15.29 10.16
N LEU A 208 10.51 15.28 10.68
CA LEU A 208 11.04 14.10 11.39
C LEU A 208 10.19 13.76 12.62
N PHE A 209 9.71 14.76 13.36
CA PHE A 209 8.88 14.52 14.55
C PHE A 209 7.60 13.76 14.26
N PRO A 210 6.69 14.23 13.38
CA PRO A 210 5.46 13.51 13.09
C PRO A 210 5.73 12.15 12.43
N LEU A 211 6.80 11.99 11.63
CA LEU A 211 7.19 10.73 11.04
C LEU A 211 7.52 9.70 12.13
N VAL A 212 8.44 10.03 13.04
CA VAL A 212 8.84 9.12 14.12
C VAL A 212 7.68 8.85 15.07
N TYR A 213 6.84 9.85 15.36
CA TYR A 213 5.64 9.64 16.20
C TYR A 213 4.63 8.73 15.53
N ASN A 214 4.44 8.85 14.21
CA ASN A 214 3.54 7.98 13.47
C ASN A 214 4.02 6.53 13.52
N PHE A 215 5.29 6.28 13.21
CA PHE A 215 5.87 4.94 13.29
C PHE A 215 5.85 4.39 14.72
N GLY A 216 6.21 5.21 15.70
CA GLY A 216 6.22 4.79 17.10
C GLY A 216 4.86 4.43 17.68
N THR A 217 3.80 5.08 17.22
CA THR A 217 2.43 4.77 17.64
C THR A 217 1.80 3.61 16.88
N ASN A 218 2.47 3.04 15.88
CA ASN A 218 1.99 1.83 15.20
C ASN A 218 1.99 0.60 16.11
N ILE A 219 2.79 0.59 17.18
CA ILE A 219 2.79 -0.49 18.19
C ILE A 219 1.38 -0.74 18.77
N PHE A 220 0.52 0.28 18.82
CA PHE A 220 -0.87 0.13 19.29
C PHE A 220 -1.79 -0.54 18.27
N LEU A 221 -1.34 -0.71 17.01
CA LEU A 221 -2.07 -1.43 15.96
C LEU A 221 -1.71 -2.93 15.92
N GLY A 222 -0.70 -3.34 16.70
CA GLY A 222 -0.19 -4.71 16.75
C GLY A 222 0.85 -4.98 15.67
N GLN A 223 0.46 -4.94 14.41
CA GLN A 223 1.35 -5.12 13.26
C GLN A 223 0.98 -4.15 12.14
N VAL A 224 1.89 -3.95 11.18
CA VAL A 224 1.68 -3.08 10.02
C VAL A 224 2.20 -3.78 8.76
N CYS A 225 1.45 -3.69 7.66
CA CYS A 225 1.89 -4.22 6.38
C CYS A 225 3.16 -3.52 5.87
N PHE A 226 4.05 -4.25 5.22
CA PHE A 226 5.28 -3.69 4.63
C PHE A 226 4.97 -2.60 3.57
N ILE A 227 3.87 -2.73 2.84
CA ILE A 227 3.40 -1.72 1.89
C ILE A 227 3.06 -0.42 2.63
N THR A 228 2.27 -0.55 3.71
CA THR A 228 1.89 0.59 4.58
C THR A 228 3.12 1.25 5.18
N ALA A 229 4.06 0.48 5.72
CA ALA A 229 5.29 1.01 6.31
C ALA A 229 6.12 1.78 5.28
N SER A 230 6.33 1.20 4.08
CA SER A 230 7.10 1.82 3.01
C SER A 230 6.44 3.10 2.48
N LEU A 231 5.13 3.05 2.21
CA LEU A 231 4.38 4.20 1.71
C LEU A 231 4.23 5.30 2.76
N ALA A 232 3.97 4.96 4.03
CA ALA A 232 3.81 5.93 5.10
C ALA A 232 5.06 6.79 5.30
N ALA A 233 6.26 6.19 5.20
CA ALA A 233 7.53 6.93 5.29
C ALA A 233 7.63 8.04 4.23
N VAL A 234 7.24 7.74 3.00
CA VAL A 234 7.42 8.63 1.84
C VAL A 234 6.26 9.60 1.68
N LEU A 235 5.02 9.10 1.77
CA LEU A 235 3.81 9.92 1.58
C LEU A 235 3.63 10.94 2.69
N GLN A 236 3.97 10.59 3.92
CA GLN A 236 3.87 11.53 5.03
C GLN A 236 4.78 12.74 4.83
N LEU A 237 6.00 12.55 4.30
CA LEU A 237 6.88 13.65 3.94
C LEU A 237 6.24 14.57 2.89
N GLY A 238 5.66 13.99 1.83
CA GLY A 238 5.02 14.75 0.77
C GLY A 238 3.78 15.51 1.23
N VAL A 239 2.84 14.82 1.86
CA VAL A 239 1.51 15.39 2.25
C VAL A 239 1.62 16.42 3.37
N THR A 240 2.48 16.20 4.37
CA THR A 240 2.57 17.13 5.50
C THR A 240 3.45 18.36 5.24
N MET A 241 4.25 18.33 4.17
CA MET A 241 5.07 19.47 3.75
C MET A 241 4.21 20.69 3.39
N ASP A 242 3.07 20.47 2.77
CA ASP A 242 2.19 21.51 2.27
C ASP A 242 1.70 22.45 3.37
N PHE A 243 1.36 21.91 4.52
CA PHE A 243 0.96 22.69 5.69
C PHE A 243 2.11 23.56 6.21
N SER A 244 3.33 23.06 6.14
CA SER A 244 4.55 23.76 6.57
C SER A 244 4.87 24.93 5.65
N ILE A 245 4.79 24.72 4.34
CA ILE A 245 4.98 25.75 3.30
C ILE A 245 3.94 26.87 3.45
N PHE A 246 2.67 26.49 3.65
CA PHE A 246 1.60 27.45 3.81
C PHE A 246 1.77 28.34 5.05
N LEU A 247 2.16 27.76 6.18
CA LEU A 247 2.43 28.49 7.41
C LEU A 247 3.62 29.47 7.22
N LEU A 248 4.71 29.02 6.58
CA LEU A 248 5.88 29.86 6.33
C LEU A 248 5.57 31.06 5.45
N HIS A 249 4.88 30.84 4.31
CA HIS A 249 4.51 31.94 3.43
C HIS A 249 3.66 32.98 4.15
N ARG A 250 2.73 32.51 5.00
CA ARG A 250 1.92 33.46 5.80
C ARG A 250 2.74 34.18 6.86
N TYR A 251 3.70 33.52 7.48
CA TYR A 251 4.64 34.17 8.40
C TYR A 251 5.47 35.24 7.71
N ASP A 252 5.98 34.99 6.51
CA ASP A 252 6.74 35.96 5.73
C ASP A 252 5.88 37.18 5.29
N GLU A 253 4.58 36.97 5.01
CA GLU A 253 3.65 38.07 4.78
C GLU A 253 3.43 38.91 6.04
N GLU A 254 3.14 38.28 7.19
CA GLU A 254 2.89 38.97 8.46
C GLU A 254 4.15 39.66 9.00
N LYS A 255 5.36 39.12 8.77
CA LYS A 255 6.64 39.70 9.17
C LYS A 255 6.87 41.12 8.57
N LYS A 256 6.28 41.39 7.41
CA LYS A 256 6.34 42.71 6.76
C LYS A 256 5.37 43.72 7.37
N LEU A 257 4.38 43.25 8.15
CA LEU A 257 3.30 44.08 8.69
C LEU A 257 3.38 44.28 10.20
N CYS A 258 4.10 43.40 10.94
CA CYS A 258 4.18 43.39 12.38
C CYS A 258 5.51 43.99 12.89
N ALA A 259 5.48 44.44 14.13
CA ALA A 259 6.69 45.05 14.77
C ALA A 259 7.66 43.98 15.34
N SER A 260 7.20 42.78 15.62
CA SER A 260 8.03 41.69 16.14
C SER A 260 7.76 40.36 15.43
N ASN A 261 8.78 39.48 15.40
CA ASN A 261 8.68 38.16 14.79
C ASN A 261 7.71 37.24 15.56
N GLU A 262 7.62 37.42 16.89
CA GLU A 262 6.65 36.70 17.71
C GLU A 262 5.20 37.06 17.34
N GLU A 263 4.90 38.35 17.19
CA GLU A 263 3.60 38.85 16.80
C GLU A 263 3.22 38.38 15.36
N ALA A 264 4.19 38.42 14.45
CA ALA A 264 4.02 37.93 13.09
C ALA A 264 3.68 36.43 13.09
N MET A 265 4.35 35.62 13.90
CA MET A 265 4.06 34.19 14.02
C MET A 265 2.70 33.91 14.68
N GLU A 266 2.32 34.67 15.75
CA GLU A 266 0.99 34.56 16.36
C GLU A 266 -0.10 34.81 15.32
N ASN A 267 0.04 35.86 14.50
CA ASN A 267 -0.91 36.20 13.45
C ASN A 267 -0.92 35.17 12.33
N ALA A 268 0.24 34.67 11.90
CA ALA A 268 0.35 33.62 10.89
C ALA A 268 -0.39 32.36 11.34
N ILE A 269 -0.15 31.84 12.54
CA ILE A 269 -0.85 30.68 13.10
C ILE A 269 -2.36 30.93 13.13
N CYS A 270 -2.82 32.10 13.61
CA CYS A 270 -4.25 32.40 13.69
C CYS A 270 -4.95 32.43 12.33
N LYS A 271 -4.27 32.96 11.30
CA LYS A 271 -4.83 33.09 9.95
C LYS A 271 -4.79 31.79 9.15
N THR A 272 -3.80 30.93 9.40
CA THR A 272 -3.62 29.66 8.67
C THR A 272 -4.34 28.48 9.31
N MET A 273 -4.54 28.49 10.62
CA MET A 273 -5.11 27.34 11.36
C MET A 273 -6.43 26.86 10.78
N SER A 274 -7.34 27.75 10.39
CA SER A 274 -8.64 27.38 9.82
C SER A 274 -8.48 26.65 8.46
N ALA A 275 -7.60 27.15 7.61
CA ALA A 275 -7.37 26.57 6.29
C ALA A 275 -6.64 25.23 6.41
N ILE A 276 -5.59 25.15 7.25
CA ILE A 276 -4.84 23.90 7.51
C ILE A 276 -5.78 22.83 8.10
N THR A 277 -6.63 23.18 9.07
CA THR A 277 -7.55 22.22 9.68
C THR A 277 -8.58 21.72 8.66
N ALA A 278 -9.15 22.60 7.83
CA ALA A 278 -10.13 22.20 6.81
C ALA A 278 -9.49 21.26 5.77
N SER A 279 -8.30 21.61 5.30
CA SER A 279 -7.52 20.82 4.33
C SER A 279 -7.09 19.48 4.92
N SER A 280 -6.50 19.46 6.10
CA SER A 280 -6.10 18.19 6.73
C SER A 280 -7.27 17.26 7.03
N LEU A 281 -8.45 17.80 7.32
CA LEU A 281 -9.64 16.97 7.56
C LEU A 281 -10.09 16.27 6.29
N THR A 282 -10.00 16.92 5.11
CA THR A 282 -10.29 16.27 3.83
C THR A 282 -9.28 15.17 3.51
N THR A 283 -8.00 15.39 3.79
CA THR A 283 -6.95 14.42 3.58
C THR A 283 -7.09 13.21 4.51
N ILE A 284 -7.36 13.45 5.80
CA ILE A 284 -7.65 12.41 6.79
C ILE A 284 -8.86 11.58 6.37
N ALA A 285 -9.95 12.23 5.92
CA ALA A 285 -11.14 11.51 5.49
C ALA A 285 -10.91 10.72 4.20
N GLY A 286 -10.11 11.23 3.26
CA GLY A 286 -9.67 10.49 2.09
C GLY A 286 -8.96 9.19 2.47
N PHE A 287 -7.98 9.25 3.40
CA PHE A 287 -7.30 8.04 3.88
C PHE A 287 -8.23 7.11 4.67
N LEU A 288 -9.09 7.65 5.54
CA LEU A 288 -10.05 6.81 6.29
C LEU A 288 -11.09 6.14 5.39
N ALA A 289 -11.33 6.64 4.18
CA ALA A 289 -12.20 5.95 3.22
C ALA A 289 -11.65 4.56 2.81
N LEU A 290 -10.34 4.34 2.91
CA LEU A 290 -9.74 3.01 2.73
C LEU A 290 -10.22 1.98 3.77
N CYS A 291 -10.68 2.43 4.94
CA CYS A 291 -11.27 1.53 5.95
C CYS A 291 -12.62 0.94 5.52
N ALA A 292 -13.19 1.41 4.39
CA ALA A 292 -14.39 0.82 3.80
C ALA A 292 -14.10 -0.42 2.94
N MET A 293 -12.83 -0.79 2.78
CA MET A 293 -12.42 -2.04 2.13
C MET A 293 -12.79 -3.25 3.01
N GLN A 294 -13.18 -4.33 2.36
CA GLN A 294 -13.28 -5.65 2.99
C GLN A 294 -11.86 -6.19 3.28
N LEU A 295 -10.92 -5.96 2.36
CA LEU A 295 -9.52 -6.26 2.58
C LEU A 295 -8.96 -5.38 3.71
N THR A 296 -8.61 -6.00 4.84
CA THR A 296 -8.15 -5.27 6.05
C THR A 296 -6.86 -4.48 5.85
N LEU A 297 -6.13 -4.72 4.76
CA LEU A 297 -5.00 -3.90 4.29
C LEU A 297 -5.42 -2.43 4.08
N GLY A 298 -6.66 -2.20 3.62
CA GLY A 298 -7.19 -0.84 3.47
C GLY A 298 -7.28 -0.10 4.80
N ALA A 299 -7.73 -0.77 5.85
CA ALA A 299 -7.78 -0.21 7.20
C ALA A 299 -6.36 0.04 7.76
N ASP A 300 -5.42 -0.87 7.54
CA ASP A 300 -4.02 -0.72 7.94
C ASP A 300 -3.41 0.55 7.32
N LEU A 301 -3.46 0.67 5.99
CA LEU A 301 -2.96 1.83 5.27
C LEU A 301 -3.72 3.12 5.64
N GLY A 302 -5.05 3.05 5.68
CA GLY A 302 -5.91 4.19 5.94
C GLY A 302 -5.70 4.81 7.32
N ILE A 303 -5.63 4.00 8.37
CA ILE A 303 -5.42 4.44 9.75
C ILE A 303 -4.01 5.01 9.93
N VAL A 304 -2.98 4.32 9.45
CA VAL A 304 -1.58 4.78 9.58
C VAL A 304 -1.38 6.11 8.86
N MET A 305 -1.93 6.26 7.64
CA MET A 305 -1.83 7.51 6.89
C MET A 305 -2.65 8.64 7.52
N ALA A 306 -3.90 8.40 7.91
CA ALA A 306 -4.75 9.40 8.57
C ALA A 306 -4.13 9.91 9.88
N LYS A 307 -3.62 8.98 10.70
CA LYS A 307 -2.88 9.28 11.94
C LYS A 307 -1.62 10.09 11.64
N GLY A 308 -0.87 9.72 10.59
CA GLY A 308 0.32 10.43 10.14
C GLY A 308 0.03 11.88 9.77
N VAL A 309 -1.05 12.14 9.01
CA VAL A 309 -1.50 13.50 8.67
C VAL A 309 -1.93 14.27 9.92
N ALA A 310 -2.70 13.67 10.82
CA ALA A 310 -3.12 14.33 12.06
C ALA A 310 -1.92 14.75 12.92
N LEU A 311 -0.94 13.86 13.10
CA LEU A 311 0.32 14.17 13.79
C LEU A 311 1.12 15.25 13.05
N GLY A 312 1.15 15.18 11.72
CA GLY A 312 1.80 16.18 10.87
C GLY A 312 1.24 17.58 11.09
N VAL A 313 -0.08 17.73 11.11
CA VAL A 313 -0.76 19.01 11.37
C VAL A 313 -0.46 19.53 12.77
N ILE A 314 -0.54 18.67 13.79
CA ILE A 314 -0.20 19.05 15.16
C ILE A 314 1.23 19.54 15.24
N CYS A 315 2.18 18.83 14.67
CA CYS A 315 3.59 19.22 14.65
C CYS A 315 3.82 20.51 13.85
N THR A 316 3.14 20.69 12.72
CA THR A 316 3.23 21.93 11.92
C THR A 316 2.69 23.14 12.67
N ILE A 317 1.63 23.01 13.46
CA ILE A 317 1.07 24.13 14.22
C ILE A 317 1.86 24.40 15.50
N VAL A 318 2.45 23.37 16.14
CA VAL A 318 3.05 23.50 17.47
C VAL A 318 4.59 23.52 17.41
N ILE A 319 5.21 22.57 16.70
CA ILE A 319 6.67 22.38 16.70
C ILE A 319 7.33 23.29 15.67
N LEU A 320 6.82 23.35 14.45
CA LEU A 320 7.46 24.12 13.36
C LEU A 320 7.56 25.62 13.64
N PRO A 321 6.55 26.33 14.19
CA PRO A 321 6.67 27.72 14.61
C PRO A 321 7.77 27.93 15.66
N SER A 322 7.89 26.97 16.58
CA SER A 322 8.91 26.99 17.63
C SER A 322 10.31 26.84 17.05
N LEU A 323 10.50 25.97 16.04
CA LEU A 323 11.75 25.80 15.30
C LEU A 323 12.12 27.06 14.49
N ILE A 324 11.16 27.59 13.70
CA ILE A 324 11.37 28.78 12.88
C ILE A 324 11.80 29.97 13.78
N LEU A 325 11.08 30.25 14.87
CA LEU A 325 11.42 31.35 15.79
C LEU A 325 12.72 31.12 16.53
N PHE A 326 13.11 29.88 16.81
CA PHE A 326 14.38 29.58 17.45
C PHE A 326 15.56 29.85 16.52
N PHE A 327 15.45 29.58 15.24
CA PHE A 327 16.49 29.74 14.23
C PHE A 327 16.32 31.00 13.36
N ASP A 328 15.37 31.89 13.64
CA ASP A 328 15.00 33.03 12.78
C ASP A 328 16.18 33.90 12.38
N GLN A 329 17.11 34.21 13.33
CA GLN A 329 18.31 34.98 13.04
C GLN A 329 19.25 34.33 12.02
N TRP A 330 19.30 32.97 12.04
CA TRP A 330 20.12 32.19 11.12
C TRP A 330 19.45 32.08 9.75
N VAL A 331 18.11 31.96 9.73
CA VAL A 331 17.32 31.96 8.49
C VAL A 331 17.51 33.26 7.72
N GLU A 332 17.45 34.40 8.39
CA GLU A 332 17.65 35.71 7.78
C GLU A 332 19.09 35.89 7.25
N LYS A 333 20.10 35.41 7.98
CA LYS A 333 21.50 35.47 7.58
C LYS A 333 21.81 34.75 6.28
N TYR A 334 21.12 33.61 6.00
CA TYR A 334 21.33 32.77 4.81
C TYR A 334 20.25 32.95 3.75
N ARG A 335 19.62 34.12 3.67
CA ARG A 335 18.57 34.43 2.72
C ARG A 335 19.10 34.57 1.29
N HIS A 336 18.38 34.05 0.31
CA HIS A 336 18.64 34.16 -1.11
C HIS A 336 17.35 34.40 -1.91
N ARG A 337 17.44 34.65 -3.21
CA ARG A 337 16.26 34.73 -4.10
C ARG A 337 15.73 33.36 -4.44
N THR A 338 14.40 33.23 -4.51
CA THR A 338 13.75 32.02 -5.02
C THR A 338 14.04 31.81 -6.50
N PHE A 339 14.26 30.54 -6.89
CA PHE A 339 14.45 30.17 -8.29
C PHE A 339 13.13 29.89 -8.99
N ILE A 340 12.04 29.58 -8.25
CA ILE A 340 10.72 29.34 -8.83
C ILE A 340 10.06 30.68 -9.16
N PRO A 341 9.78 30.97 -10.45
CA PRO A 341 9.16 32.23 -10.86
C PRO A 341 7.68 32.28 -10.54
N LYS A 342 7.16 33.47 -10.33
CA LYS A 342 5.71 33.69 -10.32
C LYS A 342 5.14 33.49 -11.73
N LEU A 343 4.04 32.74 -11.86
CA LEU A 343 3.42 32.41 -13.14
C LEU A 343 2.51 33.51 -13.69
N THR A 344 3.01 34.77 -13.74
CA THR A 344 2.23 35.94 -14.20
C THR A 344 1.73 35.81 -15.63
N ARG A 345 2.52 35.22 -16.53
CA ARG A 345 2.08 34.99 -17.93
C ARG A 345 0.96 33.96 -18.00
N LEU A 346 1.04 32.91 -17.21
CA LEU A 346 0.03 31.87 -17.14
C LEU A 346 -1.28 32.42 -16.57
N SER A 347 -1.22 33.22 -15.48
CA SER A 347 -2.40 33.84 -14.86
C SER A 347 -3.15 34.74 -15.84
N HIS A 348 -2.41 35.53 -16.63
CA HIS A 348 -2.99 36.37 -17.68
C HIS A 348 -3.62 35.53 -18.79
N PHE A 349 -2.97 34.45 -19.24
CA PHE A 349 -3.50 33.56 -20.28
C PHE A 349 -4.80 32.88 -19.82
N VAL A 350 -4.84 32.26 -18.66
CA VAL A 350 -6.03 31.58 -18.10
C VAL A 350 -7.17 32.56 -17.90
N SER A 351 -6.90 33.74 -17.33
CA SER A 351 -7.92 34.77 -17.09
C SER A 351 -8.48 35.38 -18.38
N LYS A 352 -7.70 35.36 -19.48
CA LYS A 352 -8.12 35.86 -20.80
C LYS A 352 -8.93 34.81 -21.58
N HIS A 353 -8.62 33.53 -21.43
CA HIS A 353 -9.19 32.45 -22.23
C HIS A 353 -9.79 31.30 -21.36
N PRO A 354 -10.72 31.58 -20.41
CA PRO A 354 -11.20 30.56 -19.50
C PRO A 354 -12.01 29.46 -20.20
N MET A 355 -12.88 29.82 -21.12
CA MET A 355 -13.75 28.88 -21.84
C MET A 355 -12.94 27.91 -22.71
N PRO A 356 -11.99 28.36 -23.57
CA PRO A 356 -11.10 27.45 -24.28
C PRO A 356 -10.32 26.50 -23.40
N VAL A 357 -9.80 26.96 -22.26
CA VAL A 357 -9.05 26.13 -21.32
C VAL A 357 -9.91 24.97 -20.78
N VAL A 358 -11.13 25.26 -20.34
CA VAL A 358 -12.05 24.24 -19.83
C VAL A 358 -12.50 23.29 -20.95
N VAL A 359 -12.83 23.81 -22.15
CA VAL A 359 -13.27 22.98 -23.27
C VAL A 359 -12.17 22.03 -23.72
N VAL A 360 -10.93 22.52 -23.90
CA VAL A 360 -9.78 21.67 -24.26
C VAL A 360 -9.54 20.59 -23.21
N PHE A 361 -9.65 20.95 -21.93
CA PHE A 361 -9.49 19.99 -20.84
C PHE A 361 -10.57 18.90 -20.86
N VAL A 362 -11.84 19.27 -21.03
CA VAL A 362 -12.95 18.31 -21.12
C VAL A 362 -12.78 17.38 -22.33
N LEU A 363 -12.37 17.92 -23.50
CA LEU A 363 -12.12 17.12 -24.68
C LEU A 363 -10.95 16.14 -24.47
N LEU A 364 -9.91 16.56 -23.76
CA LEU A 364 -8.77 15.74 -23.43
C LEU A 364 -9.14 14.64 -22.40
N MET A 365 -10.03 14.94 -21.46
CA MET A 365 -10.46 13.99 -20.45
C MET A 365 -11.24 12.80 -21.02
N ILE A 366 -12.01 12.96 -22.12
CA ILE A 366 -12.82 11.89 -22.70
C ILE A 366 -11.98 10.65 -23.09
N PRO A 367 -10.91 10.75 -23.89
CA PRO A 367 -10.11 9.58 -24.26
C PRO A 367 -9.45 8.93 -23.05
N PHE A 368 -8.99 9.70 -22.06
CA PHE A 368 -8.37 9.14 -20.85
C PHE A 368 -9.39 8.48 -19.93
N GLY A 369 -10.59 9.01 -19.81
CA GLY A 369 -11.67 8.36 -19.05
C GLY A 369 -12.12 7.04 -19.67
N LEU A 370 -12.15 6.94 -21.02
CA LEU A 370 -12.40 5.68 -21.72
C LEU A 370 -11.22 4.71 -21.59
N ALA A 371 -9.99 5.21 -21.61
CA ALA A 371 -8.80 4.42 -21.42
C ALA A 371 -8.70 3.83 -19.99
N GLN A 372 -9.05 4.61 -18.97
CA GLN A 372 -9.09 4.13 -17.57
C GLN A 372 -9.94 2.86 -17.42
N SER A 373 -11.11 2.80 -18.06
CA SER A 373 -11.99 1.61 -17.98
C SER A 373 -11.49 0.39 -18.76
N ARG A 374 -10.39 0.54 -19.52
CA ARG A 374 -9.76 -0.49 -20.34
C ARG A 374 -8.32 -0.79 -19.93
N THR A 375 -7.83 -0.13 -18.90
CA THR A 375 -6.51 -0.40 -18.35
C THR A 375 -6.51 -1.77 -17.70
N ASP A 376 -5.58 -2.63 -18.08
CA ASP A 376 -5.44 -3.98 -17.55
C ASP A 376 -4.98 -3.95 -16.10
N ILE A 377 -5.66 -4.73 -15.24
CA ILE A 377 -5.36 -4.87 -13.83
C ILE A 377 -4.98 -6.33 -13.58
N TYR A 378 -3.83 -6.55 -12.95
CA TYR A 378 -3.44 -7.88 -12.53
C TYR A 378 -3.51 -8.04 -11.02
N TYR A 379 -3.86 -9.25 -10.58
CA TYR A 379 -4.12 -9.59 -9.19
C TYR A 379 -3.03 -10.45 -8.57
N ASN A 380 -2.16 -11.06 -9.40
CA ASN A 380 -1.09 -11.91 -8.91
C ASN A 380 -0.04 -11.09 -8.13
N ILE A 381 -0.04 -11.24 -6.80
CA ILE A 381 0.87 -10.53 -5.89
C ILE A 381 2.33 -10.93 -6.14
N PHE A 382 2.57 -12.19 -6.45
CA PHE A 382 3.93 -12.70 -6.68
C PHE A 382 4.50 -12.28 -8.03
N ALA A 383 3.64 -11.94 -9.01
CA ALA A 383 4.08 -11.34 -10.26
C ALA A 383 4.70 -9.95 -10.07
N ALA A 384 4.30 -9.25 -8.98
CA ALA A 384 4.84 -7.94 -8.62
C ALA A 384 6.19 -8.00 -7.89
N LEU A 385 6.79 -9.18 -7.72
CA LEU A 385 8.09 -9.38 -7.13
C LEU A 385 9.14 -9.67 -8.23
N PRO A 386 10.43 -9.37 -8.00
CA PRO A 386 11.49 -9.70 -8.94
C PRO A 386 11.50 -11.20 -9.28
N GLN A 387 11.41 -11.54 -10.56
CA GLN A 387 11.32 -12.93 -11.02
C GLN A 387 12.63 -13.71 -10.86
N ASP A 388 13.74 -13.04 -10.58
CA ASP A 388 15.05 -13.59 -10.25
C ASP A 388 15.24 -13.85 -8.74
N MET A 389 14.22 -13.58 -7.91
CA MET A 389 14.26 -13.92 -6.48
C MET A 389 14.38 -15.42 -6.27
N PRO A 390 15.27 -15.88 -5.36
CA PRO A 390 15.51 -17.31 -5.13
C PRO A 390 14.23 -18.11 -4.84
N GLY A 391 13.34 -17.59 -3.99
CA GLY A 391 12.05 -18.24 -3.67
C GLY A 391 11.11 -18.37 -4.86
N ILE A 392 11.07 -17.37 -5.76
CA ILE A 392 10.27 -17.41 -6.99
C ILE A 392 10.90 -18.39 -7.99
N VAL A 393 12.20 -18.36 -8.16
CA VAL A 393 12.92 -19.33 -9.00
C VAL A 393 12.67 -20.76 -8.49
N GLY A 394 12.75 -21.00 -7.17
CA GLY A 394 12.45 -22.30 -6.57
C GLY A 394 11.01 -22.75 -6.83
N THR A 395 10.03 -21.87 -6.68
CA THR A 395 8.62 -22.18 -6.94
C THR A 395 8.36 -22.45 -8.44
N ASN A 396 8.94 -21.64 -9.33
CA ASN A 396 8.84 -21.88 -10.77
C ASN A 396 9.46 -23.23 -11.17
N LYS A 397 10.57 -23.61 -10.52
CA LYS A 397 11.24 -24.90 -10.76
C LYS A 397 10.35 -26.09 -10.38
N LEU A 398 9.63 -26.00 -9.26
CA LEU A 398 8.62 -26.98 -8.87
C LEU A 398 7.54 -27.14 -9.96
N GLY A 399 7.07 -26.01 -10.52
CA GLY A 399 6.11 -26.02 -11.60
C GLY A 399 6.62 -26.64 -12.89
N GLU A 400 7.86 -26.37 -13.28
CA GLU A 400 8.47 -26.85 -14.54
C GLU A 400 8.81 -28.34 -14.48
N ASP A 401 9.38 -28.80 -13.37
CA ASP A 401 9.89 -30.16 -13.24
C ASP A 401 8.80 -31.16 -12.77
N PHE A 402 7.91 -30.72 -11.88
CA PHE A 402 6.90 -31.58 -11.24
C PHE A 402 5.46 -31.26 -11.63
N GLY A 403 5.22 -30.14 -12.33
CA GLY A 403 3.86 -29.69 -12.66
C GLY A 403 3.09 -29.11 -11.46
N MET A 404 3.80 -28.74 -10.39
CA MET A 404 3.24 -28.21 -9.14
C MET A 404 3.36 -26.69 -9.12
N MET A 405 2.56 -25.99 -9.93
CA MET A 405 2.55 -24.50 -9.94
C MET A 405 1.71 -23.93 -8.83
N THR A 406 0.60 -24.59 -8.49
CA THR A 406 -0.32 -24.16 -7.43
C THR A 406 -0.82 -25.38 -6.67
N ASN A 407 -0.71 -25.33 -5.34
CA ASN A 407 -1.18 -26.38 -4.46
C ASN A 407 -2.53 -25.99 -3.87
N HIS A 408 -3.50 -26.88 -3.97
CA HIS A 408 -4.81 -26.77 -3.35
C HIS A 408 -4.89 -27.75 -2.18
N PHE A 409 -5.22 -27.23 -1.01
CA PHE A 409 -5.50 -28.03 0.17
C PHE A 409 -7.02 -28.10 0.34
N ILE A 410 -7.56 -29.30 0.35
CA ILE A 410 -8.98 -29.55 0.49
C ILE A 410 -9.20 -30.27 1.81
N LEU A 411 -10.02 -29.67 2.65
CA LEU A 411 -10.37 -30.19 3.98
C LEU A 411 -11.82 -30.67 3.93
N VAL A 412 -12.05 -31.97 4.14
CA VAL A 412 -13.38 -32.57 4.25
C VAL A 412 -13.54 -33.20 5.63
N ARG A 413 -14.75 -33.22 6.17
CA ARG A 413 -14.97 -33.74 7.52
C ARG A 413 -14.64 -35.23 7.63
N GLU A 414 -14.14 -35.62 8.79
CA GLU A 414 -13.83 -37.03 9.12
C GLU A 414 -15.00 -38.00 8.93
N GLU A 415 -16.24 -37.50 8.99
CA GLU A 415 -17.45 -38.27 8.82
C GLU A 415 -17.59 -38.91 7.41
N LEU A 416 -16.91 -38.36 6.41
CA LEU A 416 -16.87 -38.96 5.07
C LEU A 416 -16.13 -40.29 5.10
N THR A 417 -16.76 -41.31 4.54
CA THR A 417 -16.15 -42.60 4.41
C THR A 417 -15.00 -42.61 3.41
N ALA A 418 -14.04 -43.50 3.56
CA ALA A 418 -12.90 -43.63 2.64
C ALA A 418 -13.35 -43.80 1.17
N SER A 419 -14.49 -44.48 0.92
CA SER A 419 -15.05 -44.60 -0.42
C SER A 419 -15.57 -43.27 -0.99
N GLN A 420 -16.17 -42.39 -0.15
CA GLN A 420 -16.63 -41.08 -0.58
C GLN A 420 -15.46 -40.16 -0.87
N VAL A 421 -14.43 -40.19 -0.03
CA VAL A 421 -13.19 -39.43 -0.25
C VAL A 421 -12.49 -39.90 -1.54
N SER A 422 -12.41 -41.22 -1.77
CA SER A 422 -11.81 -41.74 -3.01
C SER A 422 -12.59 -41.29 -4.24
N THR A 423 -13.94 -41.32 -4.19
CA THR A 423 -14.77 -40.83 -5.30
C THR A 423 -14.55 -39.35 -5.56
N LEU A 424 -14.51 -38.55 -4.51
CA LEU A 424 -14.20 -37.11 -4.62
C LEU A 424 -12.80 -36.88 -5.23
N CYS A 425 -11.80 -37.64 -4.81
CA CYS A 425 -10.45 -37.55 -5.40
C CYS A 425 -10.45 -37.88 -6.89
N ASP A 426 -11.22 -38.86 -7.32
CA ASP A 426 -11.36 -39.23 -8.75
C ASP A 426 -12.05 -38.11 -9.54
N GLU A 427 -13.11 -37.52 -8.99
CA GLU A 427 -13.77 -36.35 -9.61
C GLU A 427 -12.83 -35.13 -9.69
N ILE A 428 -12.03 -34.85 -8.65
CA ILE A 428 -11.03 -33.75 -8.64
C ILE A 428 -9.96 -34.01 -9.71
N LYS A 429 -9.51 -35.22 -9.94
CA LYS A 429 -8.55 -35.57 -11.01
C LYS A 429 -9.03 -35.22 -12.41
N GLU A 430 -10.33 -35.22 -12.65
CA GLU A 430 -10.94 -34.84 -13.94
C GLU A 430 -11.02 -33.33 -14.16
N VAL A 431 -10.79 -32.52 -13.12
CA VAL A 431 -10.81 -31.05 -13.22
C VAL A 431 -9.65 -30.58 -14.09
N ASP A 432 -9.97 -29.71 -15.07
CA ASP A 432 -8.94 -29.21 -16.00
C ASP A 432 -7.80 -28.51 -15.28
N GLY A 433 -6.60 -28.90 -15.61
CA GLY A 433 -5.37 -28.34 -15.06
C GLY A 433 -4.91 -28.97 -13.75
N ILE A 434 -5.67 -29.87 -13.12
CA ILE A 434 -5.18 -30.69 -12.02
C ILE A 434 -4.20 -31.73 -12.58
N THR A 435 -3.05 -31.83 -11.96
CA THR A 435 -1.98 -32.76 -12.36
C THR A 435 -1.90 -33.96 -11.46
N GLN A 436 -2.26 -33.79 -10.19
CA GLN A 436 -2.13 -34.83 -9.19
C GLN A 436 -3.08 -34.59 -8.02
N VAL A 437 -3.64 -35.66 -7.47
CA VAL A 437 -4.48 -35.64 -6.26
C VAL A 437 -4.00 -36.71 -5.33
N VAL A 438 -3.73 -36.36 -4.08
CA VAL A 438 -3.21 -37.27 -3.05
C VAL A 438 -4.04 -37.13 -1.79
N SER A 439 -4.57 -38.24 -1.28
CA SER A 439 -5.17 -38.34 0.06
C SER A 439 -4.75 -39.65 0.72
N LEU A 440 -4.83 -39.73 2.04
CA LEU A 440 -4.54 -40.96 2.74
C LEU A 440 -5.45 -42.10 2.28
N ASP A 441 -6.76 -41.82 2.18
CA ASP A 441 -7.77 -42.78 1.77
C ASP A 441 -7.57 -43.26 0.32
N SER A 442 -6.97 -42.41 -0.55
CA SER A 442 -6.65 -42.82 -1.93
C SER A 442 -5.43 -43.72 -2.05
N ILE A 443 -4.45 -43.56 -1.12
CA ILE A 443 -3.22 -44.38 -1.08
C ILE A 443 -3.48 -45.74 -0.43
N THR A 444 -4.20 -45.75 0.69
CA THR A 444 -4.46 -46.98 1.46
C THR A 444 -5.57 -47.83 0.87
N GLY A 445 -6.53 -47.23 0.16
CA GLY A 445 -7.69 -47.90 -0.42
C GLY A 445 -8.77 -48.25 0.60
N PRO A 446 -10.00 -48.60 0.11
CA PRO A 446 -11.10 -48.93 1.00
C PRO A 446 -10.86 -50.28 1.71
N GLY A 447 -10.76 -50.21 3.04
CA GLY A 447 -10.63 -51.42 3.88
C GLY A 447 -9.26 -51.60 4.52
N PHE A 448 -8.35 -50.63 4.38
CA PHE A 448 -7.09 -50.61 5.13
C PHE A 448 -7.35 -50.11 6.56
N GLU A 449 -6.86 -50.83 7.56
CA GLU A 449 -6.94 -50.39 8.97
C GLU A 449 -5.92 -49.29 9.20
N THR A 450 -6.39 -48.06 9.31
CA THR A 450 -5.58 -46.84 9.51
C THR A 450 -4.76 -46.88 10.83
N GLU A 451 -5.16 -47.72 11.79
CA GLU A 451 -4.42 -47.98 13.04
C GLU A 451 -3.04 -48.59 12.84
N LEU A 452 -2.73 -49.05 11.63
CA LEU A 452 -1.41 -49.60 11.29
C LEU A 452 -0.40 -48.56 10.80
N LEU A 453 -0.86 -47.31 10.58
CA LEU A 453 0.03 -46.23 10.13
C LEU A 453 0.69 -45.53 11.30
N PRO A 454 1.88 -44.97 11.11
CA PRO A 454 2.52 -44.12 12.11
C PRO A 454 1.65 -42.92 12.48
N ASP A 455 1.59 -42.60 13.77
CA ASP A 455 0.82 -41.46 14.29
C ASP A 455 1.18 -40.14 13.59
N GLU A 456 2.42 -39.96 13.18
CA GLU A 456 2.92 -38.78 12.45
C GLU A 456 2.22 -38.61 11.08
N LEU A 457 2.07 -39.70 10.31
CA LEU A 457 1.36 -39.68 9.03
C LEU A 457 -0.14 -39.45 9.21
N MET A 458 -0.72 -40.04 10.27
CA MET A 458 -2.13 -39.81 10.59
C MET A 458 -2.39 -38.36 10.92
N ASN A 459 -1.56 -37.73 11.74
CA ASN A 459 -1.73 -36.34 12.13
C ASN A 459 -1.61 -35.35 10.94
N ILE A 460 -0.82 -35.69 9.93
CA ILE A 460 -0.71 -34.89 8.70
C ILE A 460 -1.95 -35.07 7.80
N ALA A 461 -2.49 -36.29 7.75
CA ALA A 461 -3.60 -36.61 6.85
C ALA A 461 -4.99 -36.35 7.46
N GLN A 462 -5.09 -36.37 8.80
CA GLN A 462 -6.37 -36.25 9.51
C GLN A 462 -6.14 -35.59 10.88
N ASN A 463 -6.68 -34.39 11.06
CA ASN A 463 -6.59 -33.66 12.33
C ASN A 463 -7.75 -32.65 12.44
N GLY A 464 -8.06 -32.19 13.67
CA GLY A 464 -9.08 -31.16 13.90
C GLY A 464 -10.49 -31.50 13.41
N GLY A 465 -10.81 -32.80 13.21
CA GLY A 465 -12.11 -33.24 12.69
C GLY A 465 -12.20 -33.22 11.15
N TYR A 466 -11.06 -33.00 10.46
CA TYR A 466 -10.99 -32.95 9.00
C TYR A 466 -9.96 -33.96 8.46
N LYS A 467 -10.23 -34.43 7.24
CA LYS A 467 -9.30 -35.19 6.38
C LYS A 467 -8.72 -34.25 5.33
N LEU A 468 -7.45 -34.36 5.03
CA LEU A 468 -6.74 -33.58 4.05
C LEU A 468 -6.64 -34.29 2.71
N ILE A 469 -7.00 -33.57 1.64
CA ILE A 469 -6.74 -33.95 0.25
C ILE A 469 -5.84 -32.87 -0.34
N LEU A 470 -4.70 -33.25 -0.91
CA LEU A 470 -3.79 -32.35 -1.63
C LEU A 470 -4.05 -32.52 -3.13
N ALA A 471 -4.35 -31.43 -3.82
CA ALA A 471 -4.48 -31.39 -5.27
C ALA A 471 -3.50 -30.37 -5.86
N ASN A 472 -2.66 -30.82 -6.78
CA ASN A 472 -1.66 -29.98 -7.44
C ASN A 472 -2.17 -29.56 -8.82
N GLY A 473 -2.04 -28.27 -9.15
CA GLY A 473 -2.46 -27.68 -10.42
C GLY A 473 -1.29 -27.10 -11.21
N ARG A 474 -1.45 -27.05 -12.55
CA ARG A 474 -0.48 -26.47 -13.50
C ARG A 474 -0.71 -25.00 -13.79
N TYR A 475 -1.82 -24.42 -13.34
CA TYR A 475 -2.15 -23.04 -13.62
C TYR A 475 -1.44 -22.09 -12.64
N LYS A 476 -1.04 -20.92 -13.13
CA LYS A 476 -0.39 -19.90 -12.31
C LYS A 476 -1.43 -19.14 -11.48
N SER A 477 -1.06 -18.78 -10.26
CA SER A 477 -1.86 -17.95 -9.36
C SER A 477 -2.33 -16.66 -10.05
N GLY A 478 -3.60 -16.28 -9.82
CA GLY A 478 -4.19 -15.06 -10.38
C GLY A 478 -4.58 -15.15 -11.87
N SER A 479 -4.56 -16.32 -12.49
CA SER A 479 -5.06 -16.50 -13.86
C SER A 479 -6.55 -16.87 -13.88
N ASP A 480 -7.27 -16.48 -14.96
CA ASP A 480 -8.68 -16.84 -15.14
C ASP A 480 -8.89 -18.36 -15.16
N ALA A 481 -7.91 -19.10 -15.72
CA ALA A 481 -7.95 -20.56 -15.74
C ALA A 481 -7.87 -21.15 -14.32
N LEU A 482 -7.03 -20.58 -13.44
CA LEU A 482 -6.97 -21.00 -12.04
C LEU A 482 -8.26 -20.65 -11.30
N ASN A 483 -8.82 -19.47 -11.52
CA ASN A 483 -10.06 -19.06 -10.88
C ASN A 483 -11.21 -20.02 -11.23
N ALA A 484 -11.35 -20.38 -12.52
CA ALA A 484 -12.33 -21.38 -12.98
C ALA A 484 -12.07 -22.76 -12.39
N GLN A 485 -10.80 -23.18 -12.25
CA GLN A 485 -10.42 -24.43 -11.60
C GLN A 485 -10.84 -24.45 -10.12
N VAL A 486 -10.57 -23.37 -9.39
CA VAL A 486 -10.95 -23.25 -7.97
C VAL A 486 -12.47 -23.29 -7.81
N ASP A 487 -13.23 -22.60 -8.70
CA ASP A 487 -14.70 -22.66 -8.69
C ASP A 487 -15.22 -24.09 -8.80
N GLU A 488 -14.63 -24.86 -9.71
CA GLU A 488 -15.04 -26.26 -9.92
C GLU A 488 -14.64 -27.14 -8.72
N LEU A 489 -13.45 -26.92 -8.14
CA LEU A 489 -13.03 -27.61 -6.92
C LEU A 489 -13.98 -27.31 -5.75
N VAL A 490 -14.32 -26.04 -5.54
CA VAL A 490 -15.27 -25.63 -4.49
C VAL A 490 -16.65 -26.29 -4.72
N ARG A 491 -17.14 -26.33 -5.96
CA ARG A 491 -18.40 -26.97 -6.31
C ARG A 491 -18.40 -28.46 -5.93
N LEU A 492 -17.38 -29.20 -6.37
CA LEU A 492 -17.25 -30.64 -6.09
C LEU A 492 -17.17 -30.93 -4.60
N VAL A 493 -16.34 -30.16 -3.90
CA VAL A 493 -16.14 -30.29 -2.44
C VAL A 493 -17.46 -30.04 -1.70
N LYS A 494 -18.17 -28.93 -2.02
CA LYS A 494 -19.44 -28.60 -1.36
C LYS A 494 -20.58 -29.55 -1.69
N GLU A 495 -20.54 -30.22 -2.84
CA GLU A 495 -21.49 -31.32 -3.20
C GLU A 495 -21.22 -32.57 -2.35
N ALA A 496 -19.95 -32.90 -2.10
CA ALA A 496 -19.58 -34.06 -1.29
C ALA A 496 -19.72 -33.77 0.22
N ASP A 497 -19.33 -32.59 0.66
CA ASP A 497 -19.35 -32.10 2.04
C ASP A 497 -19.70 -30.61 2.08
N PRO A 498 -20.95 -30.24 2.52
CA PRO A 498 -21.32 -28.81 2.62
C PRO A 498 -20.43 -27.96 3.53
N GLU A 499 -19.74 -28.58 4.48
CA GLU A 499 -18.76 -27.90 5.38
C GLU A 499 -17.30 -28.07 4.92
N GLY A 500 -17.08 -28.79 3.83
CA GLY A 500 -15.76 -28.95 3.22
C GLY A 500 -15.18 -27.62 2.76
N LEU A 501 -13.86 -27.45 2.86
CA LEU A 501 -13.15 -26.21 2.58
C LEU A 501 -12.09 -26.45 1.51
N VAL A 502 -11.95 -25.47 0.60
CA VAL A 502 -10.86 -25.43 -0.38
C VAL A 502 -9.97 -24.23 0.00
N THR A 503 -8.69 -24.49 0.24
CA THR A 503 -7.73 -23.45 0.68
C THR A 503 -6.37 -23.60 -0.03
N GLY A 504 -5.42 -22.80 0.35
CA GLY A 504 -4.13 -22.66 -0.28
C GLY A 504 -4.05 -21.39 -1.13
N GLU A 505 -2.88 -21.18 -1.74
CA GLU A 505 -2.59 -19.93 -2.48
C GLU A 505 -3.63 -19.63 -3.57
N GLY A 506 -4.02 -20.64 -4.35
CA GLY A 506 -4.97 -20.46 -5.45
C GLY A 506 -6.35 -20.00 -5.00
N ALA A 507 -6.91 -20.62 -3.96
CA ALA A 507 -8.21 -20.28 -3.41
C ALA A 507 -8.20 -18.88 -2.77
N MET A 508 -7.20 -18.58 -1.95
CA MET A 508 -7.05 -17.25 -1.34
C MET A 508 -6.84 -16.16 -2.39
N MET A 509 -6.11 -16.44 -3.47
CA MET A 509 -5.92 -15.50 -4.56
C MET A 509 -7.21 -15.22 -5.33
N LYS A 510 -8.04 -16.25 -5.55
CA LYS A 510 -9.36 -16.07 -6.17
C LYS A 510 -10.26 -15.19 -5.30
N ASP A 511 -10.34 -15.47 -4.00
CA ASP A 511 -11.13 -14.67 -3.07
C ASP A 511 -10.64 -13.20 -3.05
N LEU A 512 -9.32 -12.98 -3.15
CA LEU A 512 -8.73 -11.65 -3.27
C LEU A 512 -9.22 -10.91 -4.53
N VAL A 513 -9.31 -11.61 -5.67
CA VAL A 513 -9.79 -11.01 -6.93
C VAL A 513 -11.24 -10.55 -6.78
N GLU A 514 -12.13 -11.40 -6.23
CA GLU A 514 -13.55 -11.09 -6.04
C GLU A 514 -13.75 -9.89 -5.11
N ILE A 515 -13.04 -9.86 -3.98
CA ILE A 515 -13.12 -8.77 -3.01
C ILE A 515 -12.56 -7.47 -3.57
N ALA A 516 -11.46 -7.51 -4.31
CA ALA A 516 -10.80 -6.31 -4.82
C ALA A 516 -11.69 -5.50 -5.77
N ASP A 517 -12.53 -6.17 -6.57
CA ASP A 517 -13.47 -5.50 -7.48
C ASP A 517 -14.59 -4.75 -6.73
N GLU A 518 -15.08 -5.31 -5.62
CA GLU A 518 -16.06 -4.63 -4.75
C GLU A 518 -15.40 -3.49 -3.98
N ASP A 519 -14.21 -3.71 -3.45
CA ASP A 519 -13.45 -2.73 -2.69
C ASP A 519 -13.13 -1.51 -3.53
N PHE A 520 -12.74 -1.69 -4.79
CA PHE A 520 -12.49 -0.58 -5.71
C PHE A 520 -13.71 0.36 -5.85
N LYS A 521 -14.90 -0.22 -5.99
CA LYS A 521 -16.15 0.54 -6.12
C LYS A 521 -16.51 1.24 -4.81
N ASN A 522 -16.46 0.51 -3.70
CA ASN A 522 -16.84 1.00 -2.38
C ASN A 522 -15.93 2.15 -1.92
N VAL A 523 -14.62 1.98 -2.04
CA VAL A 523 -13.64 2.99 -1.63
C VAL A 523 -13.79 4.28 -2.43
N ASN A 524 -13.99 4.19 -3.75
CA ASN A 524 -14.20 5.37 -4.58
C ASN A 524 -15.48 6.15 -4.19
N ILE A 525 -16.58 5.45 -3.94
CA ILE A 525 -17.84 6.09 -3.53
C ILE A 525 -17.66 6.78 -2.17
N TRP A 526 -17.10 6.08 -1.18
CA TRP A 526 -16.93 6.62 0.17
C TRP A 526 -15.93 7.78 0.22
N SER A 527 -14.82 7.71 -0.52
CA SER A 527 -13.82 8.78 -0.57
C SER A 527 -14.38 10.06 -1.19
N ILE A 528 -15.06 9.95 -2.34
CA ILE A 528 -15.71 11.07 -3.01
C ILE A 528 -16.79 11.68 -2.11
N ALA A 529 -17.67 10.87 -1.51
CA ALA A 529 -18.74 11.33 -0.62
C ALA A 529 -18.18 12.06 0.61
N ALA A 530 -17.17 11.48 1.29
CA ALA A 530 -16.56 12.07 2.47
C ALA A 530 -15.92 13.43 2.15
N VAL A 531 -15.13 13.51 1.07
CA VAL A 531 -14.47 14.77 0.65
C VAL A 531 -15.48 15.80 0.22
N LEU A 532 -16.54 15.44 -0.54
CA LEU A 532 -17.62 16.34 -0.90
C LEU A 532 -18.29 16.96 0.33
N VAL A 533 -18.64 16.13 1.33
CA VAL A 533 -19.30 16.60 2.55
C VAL A 533 -18.40 17.56 3.33
N ILE A 534 -17.12 17.22 3.51
CA ILE A 534 -16.18 18.07 4.27
C ILE A 534 -15.97 19.41 3.58
N ILE A 535 -15.79 19.43 2.26
CA ILE A 535 -15.64 20.68 1.50
C ILE A 535 -16.94 21.49 1.55
N ALA A 536 -18.11 20.82 1.45
CA ALA A 536 -19.42 21.49 1.56
C ALA A 536 -19.58 22.19 2.92
N LEU A 537 -19.20 21.54 3.99
CA LEU A 537 -19.24 22.12 5.35
C LEU A 537 -18.22 23.25 5.51
N SER A 538 -17.00 23.09 4.98
CA SER A 538 -15.91 24.08 5.09
C SER A 538 -16.24 25.38 4.36
N PHE A 539 -16.73 25.29 3.14
CA PHE A 539 -17.09 26.45 2.33
C PHE A 539 -18.55 26.89 2.48
N ARG A 540 -19.39 26.08 3.14
CA ARG A 540 -20.84 26.26 3.22
C ARG A 540 -21.47 26.46 1.84
N SER A 541 -21.07 25.62 0.90
CA SER A 541 -21.41 25.70 -0.51
C SER A 541 -21.79 24.33 -1.05
N LEU A 542 -22.69 24.29 -2.02
CA LEU A 542 -23.04 23.08 -2.75
C LEU A 542 -22.27 22.95 -4.07
N SER A 543 -21.92 24.05 -4.72
CA SER A 543 -21.27 24.05 -6.04
C SER A 543 -19.75 23.94 -5.96
N VAL A 544 -19.13 24.55 -4.93
CA VAL A 544 -17.66 24.50 -4.75
C VAL A 544 -17.16 23.07 -4.58
N PRO A 545 -17.72 22.21 -3.72
CA PRO A 545 -17.28 20.82 -3.58
C PRO A 545 -17.34 20.06 -4.90
N VAL A 546 -18.43 20.21 -5.67
CA VAL A 546 -18.59 19.51 -6.95
C VAL A 546 -17.51 19.95 -7.95
N LEU A 547 -17.21 21.24 -8.03
CA LEU A 547 -16.14 21.73 -8.92
C LEU A 547 -14.76 21.22 -8.52
N LEU A 548 -14.45 21.25 -7.22
CA LEU A 548 -13.14 20.81 -6.72
C LEU A 548 -12.95 19.31 -6.94
N VAL A 549 -13.90 18.50 -6.50
CA VAL A 549 -13.83 17.04 -6.64
C VAL A 549 -13.82 16.64 -8.11
N ALA A 550 -14.68 17.23 -8.96
CA ALA A 550 -14.67 16.94 -10.40
C ALA A 550 -13.32 17.25 -11.07
N SER A 551 -12.64 18.33 -10.63
CA SER A 551 -11.32 18.68 -11.16
C SER A 551 -10.25 17.64 -10.78
N ILE A 552 -10.33 17.07 -9.56
CA ILE A 552 -9.38 16.07 -9.08
C ILE A 552 -9.69 14.70 -9.68
N GLU A 553 -10.96 14.30 -9.73
CA GLU A 553 -11.39 13.05 -10.38
C GLU A 553 -10.99 13.01 -11.86
N ALA A 554 -11.08 14.15 -12.55
CA ALA A 554 -10.59 14.27 -13.92
C ALA A 554 -9.06 14.07 -13.98
N ALA A 555 -8.30 14.58 -13.02
CA ALA A 555 -6.87 14.35 -12.93
C ALA A 555 -6.55 12.87 -12.64
N ILE A 556 -7.33 12.21 -11.77
CA ILE A 556 -7.22 10.77 -11.48
C ILE A 556 -7.52 9.96 -12.74
N ALA A 557 -8.59 10.28 -13.48
CA ALA A 557 -8.95 9.59 -14.71
C ALA A 557 -7.85 9.70 -15.79
N ILE A 558 -7.23 10.86 -15.92
CA ILE A 558 -6.07 11.03 -16.81
C ILE A 558 -4.91 10.15 -16.35
N ASN A 559 -4.60 10.17 -15.05
CA ASN A 559 -3.52 9.39 -14.48
C ASN A 559 -3.70 7.88 -14.68
N MET A 560 -4.90 7.38 -14.38
CA MET A 560 -5.25 5.96 -14.52
C MET A 560 -5.44 5.51 -15.99
N GLY A 561 -5.72 6.45 -16.90
CA GLY A 561 -5.85 6.14 -18.32
C GLY A 561 -4.54 6.10 -19.09
N ILE A 562 -3.44 6.65 -18.56
CA ILE A 562 -2.13 6.63 -19.24
C ILE A 562 -1.61 5.21 -19.47
N PRO A 563 -1.68 4.27 -18.50
CA PRO A 563 -1.19 2.90 -18.66
C PRO A 563 -1.76 2.20 -19.90
N TYR A 564 -3.02 2.40 -20.23
CA TYR A 564 -3.65 1.84 -21.43
C TYR A 564 -2.91 2.24 -22.73
N PHE A 565 -2.43 3.49 -22.82
CA PHE A 565 -1.74 3.99 -24.03
C PHE A 565 -0.29 3.54 -24.14
N ILE A 566 0.32 3.07 -23.05
CA ILE A 566 1.70 2.59 -23.02
C ILE A 566 1.78 1.07 -22.86
N ASP A 567 0.64 0.38 -22.97
CA ASP A 567 0.50 -1.07 -22.82
C ASP A 567 1.09 -1.59 -21.49
N ASP A 568 0.77 -0.88 -20.41
CA ASP A 568 1.22 -1.18 -19.04
C ASP A 568 0.04 -1.68 -18.20
N SER A 569 0.24 -2.75 -17.43
CA SER A 569 -0.75 -3.28 -16.51
C SER A 569 -0.50 -2.78 -15.09
N LEU A 570 -1.56 -2.64 -14.31
CA LEU A 570 -1.48 -2.12 -12.95
C LEU A 570 -1.78 -3.22 -11.91
N PRO A 571 -1.02 -3.29 -10.81
CA PRO A 571 -1.41 -4.14 -9.70
C PRO A 571 -2.72 -3.60 -9.07
N PHE A 572 -3.63 -4.51 -8.70
CA PHE A 572 -4.96 -4.16 -8.19
C PHE A 572 -4.91 -3.21 -6.98
N ILE A 573 -3.98 -3.43 -6.04
CA ILE A 573 -3.80 -2.56 -4.86
C ILE A 573 -3.48 -1.13 -5.28
N ALA A 574 -2.62 -0.95 -6.30
CA ALA A 574 -2.28 0.37 -6.81
C ALA A 574 -3.50 1.09 -7.38
N SER A 575 -4.37 0.37 -8.11
CA SER A 575 -5.59 0.95 -8.70
C SER A 575 -6.60 1.39 -7.64
N ILE A 576 -6.78 0.63 -6.55
CA ILE A 576 -7.69 0.96 -5.45
C ILE A 576 -7.17 2.17 -4.65
N VAL A 577 -5.90 2.12 -4.29
CA VAL A 577 -5.30 3.08 -3.34
C VAL A 577 -5.04 4.43 -3.99
N ILE A 578 -4.73 4.49 -5.31
CA ILE A 578 -4.39 5.73 -5.99
C ILE A 578 -5.53 6.76 -5.97
N GLY A 579 -6.77 6.32 -6.16
CA GLY A 579 -7.94 7.20 -6.15
C GLY A 579 -8.04 7.99 -4.84
N THR A 580 -7.98 7.31 -3.73
CA THR A 580 -8.06 7.91 -2.39
C THR A 580 -6.84 8.75 -2.03
N ILE A 581 -5.63 8.25 -2.31
CA ILE A 581 -4.39 8.98 -2.01
C ILE A 581 -4.31 10.25 -2.86
N GLN A 582 -4.54 10.16 -4.16
CA GLN A 582 -4.48 11.33 -5.04
C GLN A 582 -5.58 12.33 -4.69
N LEU A 583 -6.82 11.88 -4.43
CA LEU A 583 -7.91 12.74 -4.00
C LEU A 583 -7.57 13.43 -2.67
N GLY A 584 -7.14 12.67 -1.66
CA GLY A 584 -6.82 13.19 -0.33
C GLY A 584 -5.62 14.13 -0.32
N ALA A 585 -4.54 13.81 -1.06
CA ALA A 585 -3.30 14.58 -1.03
C ALA A 585 -3.30 15.80 -1.95
N THR A 586 -4.19 15.89 -2.96
CA THR A 586 -4.19 17.00 -3.92
C THR A 586 -5.38 17.96 -3.78
N VAL A 587 -6.37 17.59 -2.98
CA VAL A 587 -7.52 18.49 -2.69
C VAL A 587 -7.07 19.78 -2.00
N ASP A 588 -5.98 19.74 -1.26
CA ASP A 588 -5.40 20.86 -0.52
C ASP A 588 -5.03 22.03 -1.43
N TYR A 589 -4.48 21.74 -2.61
CA TYR A 589 -4.17 22.75 -3.62
C TYR A 589 -5.44 23.44 -4.15
N SER A 590 -6.50 22.67 -4.32
CA SER A 590 -7.81 23.17 -4.77
C SER A 590 -8.45 24.06 -3.70
N ILE A 591 -8.39 23.68 -2.43
CA ILE A 591 -8.88 24.45 -1.28
C ILE A 591 -8.10 25.77 -1.16
N LEU A 592 -6.77 25.72 -1.28
CA LEU A 592 -5.90 26.89 -1.22
C LEU A 592 -6.26 27.90 -2.32
N MET A 593 -6.34 27.43 -3.59
CA MET A 593 -6.71 28.26 -4.74
C MET A 593 -8.09 28.89 -4.58
N THR A 594 -9.07 28.10 -4.13
CA THR A 594 -10.47 28.56 -3.97
C THR A 594 -10.61 29.56 -2.83
N THR A 595 -9.89 29.33 -1.71
CA THR A 595 -9.89 30.27 -0.57
C THR A 595 -9.26 31.59 -0.99
N ARG A 596 -8.14 31.57 -1.72
CA ARG A 596 -7.51 32.79 -2.22
C ARG A 596 -8.38 33.51 -3.26
N TYR A 597 -9.00 32.75 -4.17
CA TYR A 597 -9.97 33.33 -5.12
C TYR A 597 -11.10 34.07 -4.39
N ARG A 598 -11.64 33.49 -3.32
CA ARG A 598 -12.69 34.16 -2.49
C ARG A 598 -12.15 35.43 -1.83
N GLU A 599 -10.96 35.42 -1.25
CA GLU A 599 -10.33 36.62 -0.65
C GLU A 599 -10.17 37.74 -1.67
N GLU A 600 -9.62 37.45 -2.84
CA GLU A 600 -9.40 38.42 -3.91
C GLU A 600 -10.76 38.89 -4.53
N ARG A 601 -11.74 38.01 -4.57
CA ARG A 601 -13.10 38.34 -5.06
C ARG A 601 -13.81 39.34 -4.16
N LEU A 602 -13.61 39.25 -2.86
CA LEU A 602 -14.10 40.21 -1.88
C LEU A 602 -13.39 41.57 -2.01
N ALA A 603 -12.09 41.57 -2.31
CA ALA A 603 -11.28 42.77 -2.44
C ALA A 603 -11.51 43.50 -3.79
N LEU A 604 -11.49 42.74 -4.91
CA LEU A 604 -11.45 43.31 -6.27
C LEU A 604 -12.81 43.37 -6.96
N ARG A 605 -13.84 42.72 -6.46
CA ARG A 605 -15.21 42.65 -7.01
C ARG A 605 -15.34 42.04 -8.43
N SER A 606 -14.25 41.85 -9.18
CA SER A 606 -14.25 41.27 -10.53
C SER A 606 -13.79 39.81 -10.51
N PRO A 607 -14.59 38.86 -11.06
CA PRO A 607 -14.17 37.44 -11.12
C PRO A 607 -12.86 37.24 -11.87
N LYS A 608 -12.65 37.95 -12.96
CA LYS A 608 -11.44 37.87 -13.79
C LYS A 608 -10.19 38.34 -13.05
N ALA A 609 -10.25 39.51 -12.40
CA ALA A 609 -9.14 40.06 -11.65
C ALA A 609 -8.83 39.18 -10.42
N ALA A 610 -9.89 38.69 -9.75
CA ALA A 610 -9.71 37.78 -8.60
C ALA A 610 -9.04 36.46 -8.99
N ALA A 611 -9.44 35.82 -10.09
CA ALA A 611 -8.82 34.59 -10.57
C ALA A 611 -7.34 34.82 -10.97
N GLN A 612 -7.05 35.94 -11.65
CA GLN A 612 -5.68 36.28 -12.01
C GLN A 612 -4.80 36.46 -10.78
N GLN A 613 -5.25 37.25 -9.81
CA GLN A 613 -4.47 37.53 -8.58
C GLN A 613 -4.33 36.26 -7.71
N ALA A 614 -5.40 35.48 -7.56
CA ALA A 614 -5.33 34.22 -6.82
C ALA A 614 -4.30 33.27 -7.42
N LEU A 615 -4.29 33.11 -8.75
CA LEU A 615 -3.30 32.28 -9.42
C LEU A 615 -1.88 32.80 -9.26
N GLU A 616 -1.65 34.12 -9.35
CA GLU A 616 -0.34 34.71 -9.15
C GLU A 616 0.20 34.48 -7.72
N HIS A 617 -0.65 34.60 -6.71
CA HIS A 617 -0.23 34.43 -5.31
C HIS A 617 -0.08 32.96 -4.91
N CYS A 618 -0.94 32.05 -5.41
CA CYS A 618 -0.90 30.63 -5.04
C CYS A 618 0.06 29.80 -5.90
N SER A 619 0.42 30.29 -7.10
CA SER A 619 1.20 29.47 -8.06
C SER A 619 2.50 28.94 -7.49
N GLN A 620 3.24 29.75 -6.75
CA GLN A 620 4.51 29.37 -6.17
C GLN A 620 4.34 28.29 -5.09
N SER A 621 3.34 28.44 -4.21
CA SER A 621 3.06 27.44 -3.18
C SER A 621 2.61 26.12 -3.81
N ILE A 622 1.69 26.14 -4.77
CA ILE A 622 1.18 24.93 -5.46
C ILE A 622 2.30 24.23 -6.24
N LEU A 623 3.17 24.99 -6.94
CA LEU A 623 4.33 24.44 -7.62
C LEU A 623 5.29 23.77 -6.63
N THR A 624 5.61 24.44 -5.53
CA THR A 624 6.53 23.90 -4.52
C THR A 624 5.95 22.59 -3.94
N SER A 625 4.70 22.62 -3.49
CA SER A 625 4.02 21.47 -2.93
C SER A 625 3.92 20.31 -3.92
N GLY A 626 3.40 20.55 -5.13
CA GLY A 626 3.26 19.52 -6.15
C GLY A 626 4.60 18.91 -6.57
N LEU A 627 5.65 19.73 -6.72
CA LEU A 627 6.99 19.24 -7.04
C LEU A 627 7.66 18.50 -5.89
N THR A 628 7.40 18.90 -4.64
CA THR A 628 7.91 18.20 -3.45
C THR A 628 7.24 16.84 -3.31
N PHE A 629 5.93 16.76 -3.51
CA PHE A 629 5.18 15.51 -3.48
C PHE A 629 5.62 14.58 -4.62
N PHE A 630 5.79 15.11 -5.84
CA PHE A 630 6.40 14.39 -6.95
C PHE A 630 7.78 13.85 -6.60
N ALA A 631 8.68 14.69 -6.10
CA ALA A 631 10.07 14.32 -5.83
C ALA A 631 10.18 13.26 -4.72
N ALA A 632 9.33 13.34 -3.68
CA ALA A 632 9.29 12.36 -2.60
C ALA A 632 8.93 10.96 -3.12
N THR A 633 7.93 10.86 -4.01
CA THR A 633 7.42 9.57 -4.49
C THR A 633 8.17 9.06 -5.71
N PHE A 634 8.63 9.93 -6.61
CA PHE A 634 9.38 9.56 -7.80
C PHE A 634 10.70 8.86 -7.48
N GLY A 635 11.39 9.28 -6.40
CA GLY A 635 12.62 8.64 -5.95
C GLY A 635 12.44 7.16 -5.63
N VAL A 636 11.33 6.80 -4.98
CA VAL A 636 10.96 5.41 -4.69
C VAL A 636 10.60 4.66 -5.96
N ALA A 637 9.76 5.25 -6.81
CA ALA A 637 9.39 4.66 -8.10
C ALA A 637 10.59 4.33 -9.01
N ALA A 638 11.69 5.08 -8.88
CA ALA A 638 12.90 4.88 -9.69
C ALA A 638 13.86 3.81 -9.13
N ILE A 639 13.73 3.45 -7.84
CA ILE A 639 14.71 2.58 -7.15
C ILE A 639 14.10 1.24 -6.75
N SER A 640 12.80 1.21 -6.43
CA SER A 640 12.14 0.01 -5.95
C SER A 640 12.18 -1.11 -6.99
N LYS A 641 12.57 -2.29 -6.54
CA LYS A 641 12.49 -3.54 -7.30
C LYS A 641 11.19 -4.28 -7.04
N VAL A 642 10.44 -3.89 -6.00
CA VAL A 642 9.09 -4.39 -5.74
C VAL A 642 8.14 -3.62 -6.64
N GLU A 643 7.66 -4.24 -7.72
CA GLU A 643 6.82 -3.59 -8.75
C GLU A 643 5.56 -2.97 -8.16
N LEU A 644 4.99 -3.58 -7.13
CA LEU A 644 3.83 -3.04 -6.41
C LEU A 644 4.12 -1.65 -5.82
N LEU A 645 5.24 -1.48 -5.11
CA LEU A 645 5.65 -0.20 -4.54
C LEU A 645 6.08 0.80 -5.62
N GLU A 646 6.79 0.33 -6.64
CA GLU A 646 7.16 1.12 -7.82
C GLU A 646 5.91 1.69 -8.49
N SER A 647 4.92 0.83 -8.83
CA SER A 647 3.69 1.23 -9.51
C SER A 647 2.86 2.22 -8.71
N ILE A 648 2.68 1.99 -7.40
CA ILE A 648 1.97 2.93 -6.52
C ILE A 648 2.69 4.29 -6.52
N CYS A 649 3.99 4.31 -6.28
CA CYS A 649 4.77 5.55 -6.23
C CYS A 649 4.86 6.25 -7.59
N ARG A 650 4.92 5.52 -8.71
CA ARG A 650 4.88 6.03 -10.07
C ARG A 650 3.54 6.70 -10.38
N LEU A 651 2.43 6.06 -10.01
CA LEU A 651 1.09 6.62 -10.15
C LEU A 651 0.91 7.87 -9.31
N ILE A 652 1.36 7.87 -8.04
CA ILE A 652 1.25 9.01 -7.14
C ILE A 652 2.09 10.19 -7.65
N SER A 653 3.34 9.96 -8.05
CA SER A 653 4.22 11.00 -8.56
C SER A 653 3.66 11.65 -9.83
N ARG A 654 3.23 10.85 -10.78
CA ARG A 654 2.59 11.33 -12.02
C ARG A 654 1.27 12.04 -11.71
N GLY A 655 0.46 11.48 -10.81
CA GLY A 655 -0.81 12.06 -10.35
C GLY A 655 -0.62 13.43 -9.71
N ALA A 656 0.45 13.63 -8.91
CA ALA A 656 0.78 14.93 -8.33
C ALA A 656 1.03 16.01 -9.39
N LEU A 657 1.80 15.68 -10.45
CA LEU A 657 2.06 16.61 -11.55
C LEU A 657 0.79 16.92 -12.35
N ILE A 658 -0.02 15.90 -12.66
CA ILE A 658 -1.27 16.09 -13.40
C ILE A 658 -2.24 16.96 -12.59
N SER A 659 -2.45 16.66 -11.31
CA SER A 659 -3.29 17.44 -10.41
C SER A 659 -2.80 18.88 -10.28
N MET A 660 -1.50 19.11 -10.12
CA MET A 660 -0.91 20.44 -10.07
C MET A 660 -1.23 21.24 -11.35
N VAL A 661 -1.08 20.64 -12.53
CA VAL A 661 -1.39 21.29 -13.81
C VAL A 661 -2.89 21.61 -13.93
N VAL A 662 -3.77 20.67 -13.56
CA VAL A 662 -5.22 20.85 -13.58
C VAL A 662 -5.63 22.00 -12.65
N ILE A 663 -5.08 22.04 -11.44
CA ILE A 663 -5.42 23.07 -10.44
C ILE A 663 -4.89 24.46 -10.84
N LEU A 664 -3.74 24.54 -11.50
CA LEU A 664 -3.20 25.82 -11.98
C LEU A 664 -3.90 26.35 -13.24
N LEU A 665 -4.42 25.49 -14.12
CA LEU A 665 -5.03 25.88 -15.39
C LEU A 665 -6.57 25.86 -15.35
N VAL A 666 -7.13 24.73 -14.93
CA VAL A 666 -8.57 24.46 -15.11
C VAL A 666 -9.40 25.03 -13.96
N LEU A 667 -8.93 24.87 -12.71
CA LEU A 667 -9.68 25.30 -11.55
C LEU A 667 -9.94 26.82 -11.53
N PRO A 668 -8.95 27.73 -11.77
CA PRO A 668 -9.22 29.16 -11.81
C PRO A 668 -10.17 29.56 -12.92
N ALA A 669 -10.07 28.91 -14.09
CA ALA A 669 -11.01 29.12 -15.20
C ALA A 669 -12.44 28.68 -14.83
N GLY A 670 -12.57 27.51 -14.18
CA GLY A 670 -13.84 26.97 -13.69
C GLY A 670 -14.48 27.87 -12.62
N LEU A 671 -13.70 28.33 -11.64
CA LEU A 671 -14.16 29.27 -10.60
C LEU A 671 -14.69 30.58 -11.21
N MET A 672 -14.00 31.08 -12.24
CA MET A 672 -14.41 32.32 -12.93
C MET A 672 -15.68 32.13 -13.75
N LEU A 673 -15.80 31.02 -14.49
CA LEU A 673 -16.98 30.73 -15.32
C LEU A 673 -18.22 30.42 -14.48
N LEU A 674 -18.04 29.75 -13.35
CA LEU A 674 -19.13 29.35 -12.44
C LEU A 674 -19.34 30.34 -11.29
N ASP A 675 -18.66 31.50 -11.26
CA ASP A 675 -18.76 32.49 -10.18
C ASP A 675 -20.22 32.86 -9.85
N GLY A 676 -21.08 33.06 -10.86
CA GLY A 676 -22.50 33.37 -10.68
C GLY A 676 -23.29 32.25 -9.99
N LEU A 677 -22.96 30.98 -10.27
CA LEU A 677 -23.54 29.81 -9.62
C LEU A 677 -23.01 29.68 -8.17
N ILE A 678 -21.70 29.85 -7.98
CA ILE A 678 -21.06 29.80 -6.67
C ILE A 678 -21.66 30.87 -5.75
N CYS A 679 -21.83 32.09 -6.21
CA CYS A 679 -22.44 33.16 -5.42
C CYS A 679 -23.88 32.85 -4.97
N ARG A 680 -24.63 32.08 -5.77
CA ARG A 680 -26.03 31.73 -5.45
C ARG A 680 -26.15 30.54 -4.50
N THR A 681 -25.21 29.60 -4.57
CA THR A 681 -25.26 28.32 -3.83
C THR A 681 -24.39 28.30 -2.59
N THR A 682 -23.64 29.38 -2.31
CA THR A 682 -22.73 29.50 -1.17
C THR A 682 -23.26 30.53 -0.18
N TYR A 683 -23.34 30.12 1.09
CA TYR A 683 -23.79 30.99 2.16
C TYR A 683 -22.74 32.08 2.46
N HIS A 684 -23.14 33.36 2.32
CA HIS A 684 -22.26 34.52 2.54
C HIS A 684 -20.96 34.52 1.73
N TRP A 685 -20.99 34.12 0.45
CA TRP A 685 -19.79 34.09 -0.40
C TRP A 685 -19.12 35.46 -0.54
N LEU A 686 -19.89 36.52 -0.82
CA LEU A 686 -19.41 37.89 -1.04
C LEU A 686 -19.65 38.82 0.15
N ASN A 687 -20.30 38.38 1.22
CA ASN A 687 -20.46 39.18 2.42
C ASN A 687 -19.27 38.95 3.35
N ALA A 688 -18.46 39.98 3.56
CA ALA A 688 -17.42 39.93 4.60
C ALA A 688 -18.09 39.60 5.95
N PRO A 689 -17.60 38.67 6.75
CA PRO A 689 -18.04 38.58 8.13
C PRO A 689 -17.74 39.93 8.77
N ASN A 690 -18.76 40.56 9.39
CA ASN A 690 -18.61 41.83 10.09
C ASN A 690 -17.36 41.74 10.98
N ALA A 691 -16.31 42.47 10.62
CA ALA A 691 -15.12 42.71 11.42
C ALA A 691 -15.39 43.70 12.56
N ALA A 692 -16.57 43.56 13.17
CA ALA A 692 -17.00 44.36 14.30
C ALA A 692 -17.89 43.49 15.20
N LYS A 693 -17.27 42.58 15.97
CA LYS A 693 -17.69 42.08 17.29
C LYS A 693 -16.85 40.84 17.62
N GLU A 694 -15.63 41.06 18.11
CA GLU A 694 -15.03 40.36 19.25
C GLU A 694 -13.63 40.92 19.50
#